data_0481c4339483a064c063228e8557687d
#
_entry.id   0481c4339483a064c063228e8557687d
#
_cell.length_a   1.000
_cell.length_b   1.000
_cell.length_c   1.000
_cell.angle_alpha   90.00
_cell.angle_beta   90.00
_cell.angle_gamma   90.00
#
_symmetry.space_group_name_H-M   'P 1'
#
loop_
_entity.id
_entity.type
_entity.pdbx_description
1 polymer ?
#
loop_
_entity_poly.entity_id
_entity_poly.type
_entity_poly.pdbx_seq_one_letter_code
_entity_poly.pdbx_strand_id
1 'polypeptide(L)'
;MKQSLFLKKCSKFCYVLFAVCGCLACTQNQKIEWPQVTNETKPWTRWWWEGNAVRTTDLDTVMRKYQEANLGGLEITPIYGIHGYEDRFKDFLSPEWVDLFLYTLQEAKQLALGIDLANASGWPFGGPWVTPEDACKTVAYKTYQLKEGEQLSEPVRYKEEGFVRLAGHTPVKLADLKEPVSANADLQTLALDQVRYKKELPLIIVTANSDKGECLDLTSKIKPDGTLDWTAPQGDWTICALFQGHHGKMVERAGPGGEGDVIDHFSASAIDHYLSKFDEAFKGKDISYLRYYFNDSYEVDDARGESNWTPAFFDEFQKYRGYDLRQHLPALLGMDTPDKNARVLYDYRQTINDLLINHYSIRWQHWAAKQGKGIRNQAHGSPANILDLYAVSDVPEIEGRDLVSIKAAPSVAHTEGKKLSSSESATWLDEHFQSNLGDVKKALDLFFLGGVNHIFYHGTCFSPQEAPWPGWLFYAAVHFHPNNPFWEDFKYLNQYVTRVQSFLQDGTPDNDVLLYYNIADVMSEQGNRSLQHFSGLDRNMLESSVRESAVTLTENGYAWDMISDKQLLKTNIEKEMIVTPGAAYKTVLVSAAQYIPYETMEKLMALADEGATVVFYKGIPQDMAGMILSEEKQAHFKEMLDALDFHAEGAVKCARVGKGKICLSDDINALM
;
A
#
# COMPACT_ATOMS: atom_id res chain seq x y z
N MET A 1 -11.87 66.26 45.87
CA MET A 1 -10.74 66.66 45.01
C MET A 1 -9.49 65.76 45.09
N LYS A 2 -9.39 64.80 46.00
CA LYS A 2 -8.19 63.88 46.11
C LYS A 2 -8.33 62.56 45.32
N GLN A 3 -9.52 62.15 44.90
CA GLN A 3 -9.74 60.88 44.11
C GLN A 3 -9.50 61.03 42.60
N SER A 4 -9.64 62.25 42.04
CA SER A 4 -9.46 62.47 40.60
C SER A 4 -7.98 62.54 40.17
N LEU A 5 -7.04 62.81 41.10
CA LEU A 5 -5.62 62.84 40.76
C LEU A 5 -4.96 61.46 40.77
N PHE A 6 -5.53 60.51 41.53
CA PHE A 6 -4.98 59.13 41.60
C PHE A 6 -5.30 58.33 40.32
N LEU A 7 -6.51 58.52 39.76
CA LEU A 7 -6.91 57.87 38.52
C LEU A 7 -6.15 58.37 37.27
N LYS A 8 -5.77 59.66 37.23
CA LYS A 8 -4.93 60.19 36.12
C LYS A 8 -3.46 59.76 36.19
N LYS A 9 -2.91 59.44 37.34
CA LYS A 9 -1.52 58.91 37.48
C LYS A 9 -1.45 57.41 37.16
N CYS A 10 -2.47 56.61 37.50
CA CYS A 10 -2.53 55.19 37.12
C CYS A 10 -2.72 55.00 35.62
N SER A 11 -3.54 55.85 34.95
CA SER A 11 -3.73 55.75 33.48
C SER A 11 -2.46 56.03 32.70
N LYS A 12 -1.64 57.02 33.10
CA LYS A 12 -0.34 57.26 32.42
C LYS A 12 0.71 56.16 32.69
N PHE A 13 0.68 55.51 33.85
CA PHE A 13 1.56 54.41 34.16
C PHE A 13 1.19 53.14 33.40
N CYS A 14 -0.12 52.85 33.21
CA CYS A 14 -0.61 51.77 32.35
C CYS A 14 -0.25 51.96 30.88
N TYR A 15 -0.34 53.17 30.34
CA TYR A 15 0.07 53.43 28.92
C TYR A 15 1.56 53.29 28.71
N VAL A 16 2.41 53.66 29.67
CA VAL A 16 3.87 53.47 29.58
C VAL A 16 4.24 51.99 29.74
N LEU A 17 3.56 51.24 30.61
CA LEU A 17 3.78 49.78 30.72
C LEU A 17 3.29 49.04 29.44
N PHE A 18 2.17 49.43 28.83
CA PHE A 18 1.69 48.84 27.57
C PHE A 18 2.61 49.19 26.39
N ALA A 19 3.15 50.41 26.34
CA ALA A 19 4.11 50.79 25.31
C ALA A 19 5.47 50.09 25.48
N VAL A 20 5.95 49.84 26.71
CA VAL A 20 7.17 49.11 26.98
C VAL A 20 6.99 47.60 26.77
N CYS A 21 5.84 47.03 27.12
CA CYS A 21 5.53 45.62 26.74
C CYS A 21 5.30 45.43 25.25
N GLY A 22 4.74 46.42 24.51
CA GLY A 22 4.59 46.38 23.08
C GLY A 22 5.92 46.51 22.33
N CYS A 23 6.92 47.22 22.88
CA CYS A 23 8.27 47.32 22.29
C CYS A 23 9.18 46.14 22.64
N LEU A 24 8.88 45.38 23.71
CA LEU A 24 9.62 44.16 24.03
C LEU A 24 9.12 42.92 23.29
N ALA A 25 7.95 43.02 22.64
CA ALA A 25 7.44 41.93 21.80
C ALA A 25 7.94 41.96 20.32
N CYS A 26 8.74 42.95 19.96
CA CYS A 26 9.27 43.09 18.60
C CYS A 26 10.80 43.23 18.61
N THR A 27 11.52 42.23 19.05
CA THR A 27 12.88 41.90 18.57
C THR A 27 13.37 40.62 19.29
N GLN A 28 12.67 39.50 19.21
CA GLN A 28 13.41 38.27 19.08
C GLN A 28 13.88 38.23 17.62
N ASN A 29 15.10 38.65 17.36
CA ASN A 29 15.83 38.15 16.19
C ASN A 29 15.85 36.64 16.34
N GLN A 30 14.88 35.94 15.72
CA GLN A 30 14.96 34.49 15.57
C GLN A 30 16.24 34.27 14.78
N LYS A 31 17.31 33.88 15.48
CA LYS A 31 18.49 33.35 14.79
C LYS A 31 18.01 32.21 13.94
N ILE A 32 18.28 32.25 12.65
CA ILE A 32 18.08 31.11 11.77
C ILE A 32 19.11 30.07 12.24
N GLU A 33 18.65 29.04 12.91
CA GLU A 33 19.46 27.92 13.36
C GLU A 33 19.22 26.72 12.46
N TRP A 34 20.18 25.83 12.35
CA TRP A 34 20.01 24.56 11.67
C TRP A 34 18.97 23.71 12.43
N PRO A 35 18.08 22.97 11.72
CA PRO A 35 17.14 22.08 12.39
C PRO A 35 17.85 21.07 13.30
N GLN A 36 17.19 20.71 14.39
CA GLN A 36 17.74 19.77 15.36
C GLN A 36 17.92 18.38 14.76
N VAL A 37 19.09 17.78 14.99
CA VAL A 37 19.37 16.40 14.62
C VAL A 37 18.80 15.46 15.69
N THR A 38 17.94 14.53 15.25
CA THR A 38 17.35 13.46 16.07
C THR A 38 17.68 12.09 15.46
N ASN A 39 17.32 11.00 16.12
CA ASN A 39 17.46 9.67 15.51
C ASN A 39 16.59 9.52 14.26
N GLU A 40 15.44 10.17 14.19
CA GLU A 40 14.56 10.15 13.01
C GLU A 40 15.12 10.93 11.82
N THR A 41 15.93 11.97 12.08
CA THR A 41 16.60 12.72 11.00
C THR A 41 17.86 12.04 10.48
N LYS A 42 18.36 10.99 11.13
CA LYS A 42 19.41 10.15 10.60
C LYS A 42 18.82 9.09 9.66
N PRO A 43 19.57 8.59 8.66
CA PRO A 43 19.11 7.45 7.87
C PRO A 43 19.06 6.19 8.72
N TRP A 44 18.12 5.32 8.39
CA TRP A 44 17.96 4.00 8.98
C TRP A 44 18.34 2.93 7.96
N THR A 45 18.39 1.66 8.38
CA THR A 45 18.64 0.54 7.49
C THR A 45 17.76 -0.65 7.83
N ARG A 46 17.29 -1.37 6.81
CA ARG A 46 16.78 -2.72 6.95
C ARG A 46 17.93 -3.62 7.40
N TRP A 47 17.68 -4.41 8.44
CA TRP A 47 18.69 -5.26 9.08
C TRP A 47 18.22 -6.71 9.06
N TRP A 48 18.69 -7.45 8.10
CA TRP A 48 18.34 -8.85 7.95
C TRP A 48 19.01 -9.72 9.00
N TRP A 49 18.19 -10.54 9.64
CA TRP A 49 18.61 -11.58 10.56
C TRP A 49 18.48 -12.93 9.87
N GLU A 50 19.51 -13.33 9.11
CA GLU A 50 19.55 -14.57 8.36
C GLU A 50 19.53 -15.77 9.31
N GLY A 51 18.50 -16.63 9.18
CA GLY A 51 18.27 -17.78 10.05
C GLY A 51 18.02 -17.41 11.51
N ASN A 52 17.85 -16.12 11.81
CA ASN A 52 17.85 -15.62 13.19
C ASN A 52 19.11 -16.05 13.97
N ALA A 53 20.22 -16.33 13.27
CA ALA A 53 21.45 -16.90 13.82
C ALA A 53 22.33 -15.85 14.52
N VAL A 54 21.70 -14.89 15.19
CA VAL A 54 22.35 -13.80 15.94
C VAL A 54 22.78 -14.26 17.34
N ARG A 55 23.84 -13.65 17.85
CA ARG A 55 24.33 -13.85 19.23
C ARG A 55 24.56 -12.50 19.91
N THR A 56 24.36 -12.42 21.21
CA THR A 56 24.51 -11.18 21.98
C THR A 56 25.87 -10.54 21.80
N THR A 57 26.94 -11.34 21.81
CA THR A 57 28.33 -10.86 21.62
C THR A 57 28.57 -10.21 20.26
N ASP A 58 27.95 -10.70 19.22
CA ASP A 58 28.07 -10.12 17.87
C ASP A 58 27.18 -8.89 17.71
N LEU A 59 25.95 -8.93 18.30
CA LEU A 59 25.02 -7.81 18.29
C LEU A 59 25.68 -6.55 18.85
N ASP A 60 26.32 -6.61 20.02
CA ASP A 60 27.02 -5.49 20.63
C ASP A 60 28.05 -4.85 19.69
N THR A 61 28.85 -5.68 19.03
CA THR A 61 29.89 -5.21 18.14
C THR A 61 29.33 -4.57 16.86
N VAL A 62 28.34 -5.22 16.26
CA VAL A 62 27.78 -4.77 14.99
C VAL A 62 26.95 -3.50 15.19
N MET A 63 26.15 -3.42 16.25
CA MET A 63 25.35 -2.23 16.55
C MET A 63 26.20 -1.01 16.87
N ARG A 64 27.36 -1.16 17.55
CA ARG A 64 28.31 -0.06 17.73
C ARG A 64 28.84 0.47 16.40
N LYS A 65 29.20 -0.39 15.48
CA LYS A 65 29.64 0.01 14.12
C LYS A 65 28.55 0.78 13.39
N TYR A 66 27.28 0.38 13.53
CA TYR A 66 26.14 1.11 12.92
C TYR A 66 25.95 2.49 13.55
N GLN A 67 26.08 2.60 14.85
CA GLN A 67 26.05 3.89 15.55
C GLN A 67 27.22 4.80 15.11
N GLU A 68 28.43 4.26 15.00
CA GLU A 68 29.64 4.98 14.55
C GLU A 68 29.51 5.42 13.08
N ALA A 69 28.80 4.65 12.24
CA ALA A 69 28.43 5.04 10.88
C ALA A 69 27.34 6.12 10.82
N ASN A 70 26.87 6.64 11.96
CA ASN A 70 25.82 7.68 12.06
C ASN A 70 24.44 7.21 11.55
N LEU A 71 24.10 5.93 11.67
CA LEU A 71 22.75 5.46 11.49
C LEU A 71 21.87 5.88 12.68
N GLY A 72 20.57 6.16 12.42
CA GLY A 72 19.59 6.52 13.43
C GLY A 72 18.86 5.34 14.04
N GLY A 73 18.77 4.24 13.30
CA GLY A 73 18.09 3.05 13.77
C GLY A 73 18.14 1.89 12.78
N LEU A 74 17.52 0.80 13.17
CA LEU A 74 17.53 -0.50 12.48
C LEU A 74 16.12 -1.06 12.39
N GLU A 75 15.77 -1.62 11.25
CA GLU A 75 14.57 -2.44 11.07
C GLU A 75 14.96 -3.91 11.08
N ILE A 76 14.58 -4.63 12.11
CA ILE A 76 14.87 -6.07 12.20
C ILE A 76 13.91 -6.82 11.27
N THR A 77 14.48 -7.55 10.31
CA THR A 77 13.75 -8.37 9.35
C THR A 77 14.30 -9.79 9.38
N PRO A 78 13.62 -10.75 10.05
CA PRO A 78 13.99 -12.16 10.03
C PRO A 78 13.79 -12.74 8.64
N ILE A 79 14.80 -13.47 8.13
CA ILE A 79 14.77 -14.11 6.82
C ILE A 79 15.46 -15.48 6.83
N TYR A 80 15.46 -16.17 5.68
CA TYR A 80 16.12 -17.47 5.49
C TYR A 80 17.55 -17.49 6.02
N GLY A 81 18.06 -18.70 6.30
CA GLY A 81 19.36 -18.87 6.92
C GLY A 81 20.53 -18.95 5.93
N ILE A 82 21.74 -18.93 6.48
CA ILE A 82 23.00 -19.07 5.76
C ILE A 82 23.49 -20.51 5.86
N HIS A 83 23.82 -21.11 4.73
CA HIS A 83 24.35 -22.47 4.66
C HIS A 83 25.65 -22.62 5.47
N GLY A 84 25.72 -23.69 6.29
CA GLY A 84 26.83 -23.97 7.18
C GLY A 84 26.72 -23.32 8.58
N TYR A 85 25.58 -22.65 8.89
CA TYR A 85 25.31 -22.07 10.20
C TYR A 85 23.97 -22.55 10.77
N GLU A 86 23.43 -23.66 10.27
CA GLU A 86 22.11 -24.20 10.63
C GLU A 86 21.99 -24.53 12.12
N ASP A 87 23.11 -24.91 12.76
CA ASP A 87 23.19 -25.16 14.21
C ASP A 87 22.91 -23.93 15.08
N ARG A 88 22.90 -22.73 14.49
CA ARG A 88 22.63 -21.45 15.17
C ARG A 88 21.24 -20.91 14.89
N PHE A 89 20.49 -21.51 14.01
CA PHE A 89 19.18 -21.03 13.65
C PHE A 89 18.23 -21.04 14.85
N LYS A 90 17.35 -20.06 14.89
CA LYS A 90 16.32 -19.95 15.90
C LYS A 90 14.96 -19.69 15.24
N ASP A 91 13.98 -20.41 15.73
CA ASP A 91 12.63 -20.24 15.22
C ASP A 91 12.09 -18.85 15.56
N PHE A 92 11.51 -18.21 14.57
CA PHE A 92 10.87 -16.89 14.71
C PHE A 92 9.79 -16.93 15.80
N LEU A 93 9.77 -15.92 16.66
CA LEU A 93 8.89 -15.81 17.83
C LEU A 93 9.06 -16.91 18.89
N SER A 94 10.07 -17.79 18.79
CA SER A 94 10.42 -18.69 19.90
C SER A 94 10.90 -17.92 21.13
N PRO A 95 10.89 -18.52 22.34
CA PRO A 95 11.43 -17.86 23.52
C PRO A 95 12.88 -17.37 23.34
N GLU A 96 13.74 -18.14 22.69
CA GLU A 96 15.12 -17.80 22.39
C GLU A 96 15.22 -16.59 21.45
N TRP A 97 14.39 -16.55 20.42
CA TRP A 97 14.30 -15.41 19.51
C TRP A 97 13.84 -14.15 20.25
N VAL A 98 12.79 -14.27 21.06
CA VAL A 98 12.25 -13.16 21.86
C VAL A 98 13.30 -12.61 22.82
N ASP A 99 14.07 -13.47 23.48
CA ASP A 99 15.13 -13.03 24.40
C ASP A 99 16.24 -12.25 23.67
N LEU A 100 16.64 -12.67 22.47
CA LEU A 100 17.59 -11.93 21.62
C LEU A 100 17.00 -10.58 21.12
N PHE A 101 15.73 -10.55 20.76
CA PHE A 101 15.05 -9.33 20.38
C PHE A 101 15.01 -8.33 21.54
N LEU A 102 14.66 -8.77 22.75
CA LEU A 102 14.66 -7.92 23.94
C LEU A 102 16.06 -7.42 24.31
N TYR A 103 17.06 -8.27 24.17
CA TYR A 103 18.47 -7.87 24.34
C TYR A 103 18.82 -6.76 23.33
N THR A 104 18.44 -6.94 22.06
CA THR A 104 18.69 -5.93 21.01
C THR A 104 18.00 -4.60 21.32
N LEU A 105 16.78 -4.60 21.86
CA LEU A 105 16.10 -3.38 22.29
C LEU A 105 16.87 -2.66 23.42
N GLN A 106 17.42 -3.41 24.37
CA GLN A 106 18.20 -2.84 25.48
C GLN A 106 19.51 -2.21 24.98
N GLU A 107 20.27 -2.90 24.13
CA GLU A 107 21.50 -2.36 23.55
C GLU A 107 21.24 -1.18 22.62
N ALA A 108 20.18 -1.24 21.80
CA ALA A 108 19.77 -0.13 20.96
C ALA A 108 19.49 1.13 21.79
N LYS A 109 18.82 0.98 22.92
CA LYS A 109 18.54 2.09 23.84
C LYS A 109 19.82 2.70 24.42
N GLN A 110 20.82 1.88 24.76
CA GLN A 110 22.11 2.37 25.26
C GLN A 110 22.91 3.12 24.19
N LEU A 111 22.82 2.64 22.93
CA LEU A 111 23.50 3.23 21.78
C LEU A 111 22.70 4.37 21.12
N ALA A 112 21.54 4.70 21.65
CA ALA A 112 20.59 5.65 21.05
C ALA A 112 20.28 5.33 19.57
N LEU A 113 20.12 4.05 19.23
CA LEU A 113 19.61 3.56 17.94
C LEU A 113 18.12 3.23 18.09
N GLY A 114 17.28 3.71 17.18
CA GLY A 114 15.88 3.29 17.16
C GLY A 114 15.72 1.87 16.62
N ILE A 115 14.59 1.20 16.94
CA ILE A 115 14.28 -0.15 16.42
C ILE A 115 12.86 -0.16 15.86
N ASP A 116 12.74 -0.65 14.64
CA ASP A 116 11.51 -1.12 14.02
C ASP A 116 11.58 -2.65 13.83
N LEU A 117 10.45 -3.31 13.67
CA LEU A 117 10.36 -4.76 13.49
C LEU A 117 9.46 -5.10 12.32
N ALA A 118 9.93 -5.88 11.35
CA ALA A 118 9.08 -6.52 10.37
C ALA A 118 8.05 -7.41 11.08
N ASN A 119 6.78 -7.21 10.80
CA ASN A 119 5.68 -7.95 11.45
C ASN A 119 5.44 -9.31 10.76
N ALA A 120 6.52 -9.87 10.21
CA ALA A 120 6.59 -11.17 9.57
C ALA A 120 8.03 -11.69 9.60
N SER A 121 8.22 -12.96 9.29
CA SER A 121 9.51 -13.52 8.94
C SER A 121 9.57 -13.59 7.41
N GLY A 122 10.26 -12.67 6.76
CA GLY A 122 10.09 -12.40 5.33
C GLY A 122 8.81 -11.61 5.05
N TRP A 123 8.15 -11.84 3.93
CA TRP A 123 6.92 -11.13 3.48
C TRP A 123 6.11 -11.94 2.46
N PRO A 124 4.82 -11.67 2.22
CA PRO A 124 3.87 -10.95 3.06
C PRO A 124 3.56 -11.64 4.39
N PHE A 125 2.61 -11.14 5.18
CA PHE A 125 2.19 -11.76 6.45
C PHE A 125 1.75 -13.19 6.26
N GLY A 126 2.37 -14.11 7.03
CA GLY A 126 2.12 -15.53 6.96
C GLY A 126 3.03 -16.29 7.93
N GLY A 127 2.88 -17.61 7.96
CA GLY A 127 3.70 -18.45 8.82
C GLY A 127 3.08 -19.80 9.13
N PRO A 128 3.75 -20.66 9.92
CA PRO A 128 3.32 -22.03 10.18
C PRO A 128 2.05 -22.14 11.02
N TRP A 129 1.60 -21.04 11.63
CA TRP A 129 0.36 -20.97 12.39
C TRP A 129 -0.85 -20.52 11.58
N VAL A 130 -0.66 -20.21 10.29
CA VAL A 130 -1.76 -19.89 9.37
C VAL A 130 -2.44 -21.18 8.95
N THR A 131 -3.70 -21.34 9.37
CA THR A 131 -4.50 -22.53 9.03
C THR A 131 -5.02 -22.42 7.58
N PRO A 132 -5.47 -23.53 6.96
CA PRO A 132 -6.13 -23.47 5.66
C PRO A 132 -7.34 -22.53 5.60
N GLU A 133 -8.03 -22.33 6.71
CA GLU A 133 -9.15 -21.40 6.84
C GLU A 133 -8.69 -19.94 6.78
N ASP A 134 -7.52 -19.64 7.34
CA ASP A 134 -6.94 -18.30 7.40
C ASP A 134 -6.01 -17.98 6.20
N ALA A 135 -5.64 -18.99 5.41
CA ALA A 135 -4.76 -18.82 4.26
C ALA A 135 -5.47 -18.13 3.07
N CYS A 136 -4.72 -17.42 2.24
CA CYS A 136 -5.23 -16.74 1.05
C CYS A 136 -5.88 -17.70 0.04
N LYS A 137 -6.93 -17.24 -0.63
CA LYS A 137 -7.81 -18.05 -1.48
C LYS A 137 -7.94 -17.49 -2.88
N THR A 138 -8.33 -18.37 -3.79
CA THR A 138 -8.67 -18.03 -5.17
C THR A 138 -10.05 -18.55 -5.53
N VAL A 139 -10.72 -17.91 -6.49
CA VAL A 139 -11.95 -18.42 -7.09
C VAL A 139 -11.69 -18.89 -8.51
N ALA A 140 -12.10 -20.12 -8.79
CA ALA A 140 -12.15 -20.66 -10.14
C ALA A 140 -13.61 -20.75 -10.59
N TYR A 141 -13.85 -20.76 -11.89
CA TYR A 141 -15.20 -20.84 -12.42
C TYR A 141 -15.30 -21.72 -13.67
N LYS A 142 -16.52 -22.20 -13.91
CA LYS A 142 -16.97 -22.79 -15.19
C LYS A 142 -18.28 -22.17 -15.61
N THR A 143 -18.45 -22.05 -16.90
CA THR A 143 -19.71 -21.58 -17.50
C THR A 143 -20.23 -22.58 -18.52
N TYR A 144 -21.56 -22.67 -18.60
CA TYR A 144 -22.24 -23.55 -19.57
C TYR A 144 -23.41 -22.80 -20.18
N GLN A 145 -23.73 -23.15 -21.43
CA GLN A 145 -24.88 -22.60 -22.14
C GLN A 145 -25.93 -23.71 -22.35
N LEU A 146 -27.16 -23.42 -21.98
CA LEU A 146 -28.29 -24.34 -22.15
C LEU A 146 -29.44 -23.62 -22.83
N LYS A 147 -30.11 -24.33 -23.77
CA LYS A 147 -31.33 -23.88 -24.40
C LYS A 147 -32.57 -24.50 -23.74
N GLU A 148 -33.74 -23.95 -24.04
CA GLU A 148 -35.01 -24.49 -23.57
C GLU A 148 -35.08 -26.02 -23.71
N GLY A 149 -35.43 -26.69 -22.62
CA GLY A 149 -35.60 -28.16 -22.56
C GLY A 149 -34.27 -28.92 -22.38
N GLU A 150 -33.12 -28.29 -22.46
CA GLU A 150 -31.82 -28.95 -22.29
C GLU A 150 -31.47 -29.20 -20.82
N GLN A 151 -30.69 -30.26 -20.60
CA GLN A 151 -30.05 -30.57 -19.31
C GLN A 151 -28.53 -30.59 -19.52
N LEU A 152 -27.78 -30.18 -18.49
CA LEU A 152 -26.32 -30.27 -18.54
C LEU A 152 -25.88 -31.74 -18.54
N SER A 153 -25.13 -32.13 -19.56
CA SER A 153 -24.68 -33.51 -19.75
C SER A 153 -23.42 -33.90 -19.01
N GLU A 154 -22.65 -32.90 -18.55
CA GLU A 154 -21.42 -33.10 -17.78
C GLU A 154 -21.60 -32.69 -16.32
N PRO A 155 -20.83 -33.26 -15.38
CA PRO A 155 -20.89 -32.88 -13.96
C PRO A 155 -20.30 -31.49 -13.73
N VAL A 156 -20.93 -30.72 -12.85
CA VAL A 156 -20.47 -29.41 -12.37
C VAL A 156 -19.34 -29.64 -11.36
N ARG A 157 -18.14 -29.79 -11.86
CA ARG A 157 -16.92 -30.02 -11.07
C ARG A 157 -15.76 -29.25 -11.65
N TYR A 158 -14.84 -28.78 -10.81
CA TYR A 158 -13.60 -28.15 -11.22
C TYR A 158 -12.42 -28.95 -10.67
N LYS A 159 -11.54 -29.36 -11.56
CA LYS A 159 -10.25 -29.97 -11.18
C LYS A 159 -9.15 -28.96 -11.38
N GLU A 160 -8.54 -28.56 -10.30
CA GLU A 160 -7.34 -27.73 -10.33
C GLU A 160 -6.19 -28.54 -10.91
N GLU A 161 -5.49 -28.00 -11.91
CA GLU A 161 -4.30 -28.64 -12.46
C GLU A 161 -3.11 -28.50 -11.50
N GLY A 162 -2.32 -29.58 -11.39
CA GLY A 162 -1.13 -29.56 -10.59
C GLY A 162 -0.07 -28.62 -11.17
N PHE A 163 0.66 -27.93 -10.31
CA PHE A 163 1.82 -27.13 -10.71
C PHE A 163 2.86 -27.06 -9.60
N VAL A 164 4.09 -26.69 -10.01
CA VAL A 164 5.16 -26.37 -9.09
C VAL A 164 5.27 -24.84 -9.02
N ARG A 165 5.28 -24.29 -7.82
CA ARG A 165 5.57 -22.88 -7.65
C ARG A 165 7.01 -22.61 -8.04
N LEU A 166 7.21 -21.59 -8.88
CA LEU A 166 8.53 -21.23 -9.38
C LEU A 166 9.16 -20.11 -8.55
N ALA A 167 10.44 -20.28 -8.29
CA ALA A 167 11.35 -19.16 -8.11
C ALA A 167 11.97 -18.84 -9.49
N GLY A 168 11.60 -17.69 -10.09
CA GLY A 168 12.10 -17.26 -11.40
C GLY A 168 11.13 -17.51 -12.57
N HIS A 169 11.59 -17.27 -13.79
CA HIS A 169 10.74 -17.20 -14.99
C HIS A 169 10.54 -18.51 -15.76
N THR A 170 11.18 -19.62 -15.34
CA THR A 170 11.12 -20.89 -16.09
C THR A 170 10.05 -21.82 -15.51
N PRO A 171 9.00 -22.19 -16.26
CA PRO A 171 8.00 -23.15 -15.82
C PRO A 171 8.63 -24.54 -15.62
N VAL A 172 8.49 -25.10 -14.41
CA VAL A 172 8.82 -26.50 -14.12
C VAL A 172 7.52 -27.31 -14.17
N LYS A 173 7.51 -28.42 -14.90
CA LYS A 173 6.36 -29.33 -14.92
C LYS A 173 6.44 -30.26 -13.72
N LEU A 174 5.28 -30.57 -13.13
CA LEU A 174 5.21 -31.52 -12.02
C LEU A 174 5.88 -32.87 -12.36
N ALA A 175 5.77 -33.32 -13.62
CA ALA A 175 6.41 -34.56 -14.10
C ALA A 175 7.94 -34.50 -14.17
N ASP A 176 8.52 -33.30 -14.18
CA ASP A 176 9.96 -33.09 -14.26
C ASP A 176 10.63 -33.02 -12.87
N LEU A 177 9.82 -33.03 -11.80
CA LEU A 177 10.35 -33.04 -10.43
C LEU A 177 11.05 -34.37 -10.10
N LYS A 178 12.22 -34.24 -9.53
CA LYS A 178 12.97 -35.37 -8.99
C LYS A 178 12.99 -35.30 -7.48
N GLU A 179 12.90 -36.43 -6.82
CA GLU A 179 13.14 -36.48 -5.38
C GLU A 179 14.66 -36.67 -5.09
N PRO A 180 15.20 -35.95 -4.12
CA PRO A 180 14.55 -34.91 -3.33
C PRO A 180 14.26 -33.66 -4.16
N VAL A 181 13.11 -32.99 -3.90
CA VAL A 181 12.72 -31.72 -4.54
C VAL A 181 13.68 -30.60 -4.14
N SER A 182 14.18 -30.63 -2.91
CA SER A 182 15.23 -29.74 -2.42
C SER A 182 16.53 -30.51 -2.21
N ALA A 183 17.65 -29.91 -2.59
CA ALA A 183 18.98 -30.44 -2.28
C ALA A 183 19.30 -30.39 -0.76
N ASN A 184 18.65 -29.50 -0.02
CA ASN A 184 18.72 -29.43 1.44
C ASN A 184 17.60 -30.31 2.04
N ALA A 185 17.98 -31.33 2.82
CA ALA A 185 17.04 -32.26 3.45
C ALA A 185 16.09 -31.55 4.43
N ASP A 186 16.55 -30.50 5.10
CA ASP A 186 15.74 -29.74 6.08
C ASP A 186 14.66 -28.89 5.41
N LEU A 187 14.85 -28.53 4.14
CA LEU A 187 13.90 -27.78 3.34
C LEU A 187 12.98 -28.68 2.49
N GLN A 188 13.16 -30.00 2.54
CA GLN A 188 12.40 -30.93 1.70
C GLN A 188 10.89 -30.81 1.90
N THR A 189 10.43 -30.75 3.14
CA THR A 189 9.02 -30.61 3.46
C THR A 189 8.43 -29.31 2.90
N LEU A 190 9.14 -28.19 3.11
CA LEU A 190 8.73 -26.87 2.61
C LEU A 190 8.70 -26.82 1.07
N ALA A 191 9.68 -27.44 0.43
CA ALA A 191 9.70 -27.53 -1.03
C ALA A 191 8.52 -28.34 -1.58
N LEU A 192 8.10 -29.39 -0.89
CA LEU A 192 6.91 -30.17 -1.25
C LEU A 192 5.61 -29.36 -1.08
N ASP A 193 5.51 -28.51 -0.07
CA ASP A 193 4.35 -27.65 0.15
C ASP A 193 4.16 -26.60 -0.95
N GLN A 194 5.22 -26.29 -1.70
CA GLN A 194 5.14 -25.43 -2.90
C GLN A 194 4.69 -26.18 -4.16
N VAL A 195 4.44 -27.48 -4.06
CA VAL A 195 3.93 -28.30 -5.15
C VAL A 195 2.43 -28.47 -4.99
N ARG A 196 1.65 -28.01 -5.95
CA ARG A 196 0.22 -28.29 -5.98
C ARG A 196 -0.07 -29.51 -6.83
N TYR A 197 -0.73 -30.48 -6.20
CA TYR A 197 -1.22 -31.66 -6.90
C TYR A 197 -2.63 -31.39 -7.43
N LYS A 198 -2.95 -32.08 -8.53
CA LYS A 198 -4.29 -32.06 -9.11
C LYS A 198 -5.34 -32.46 -8.07
N LYS A 199 -6.32 -31.60 -7.83
CA LYS A 199 -7.41 -31.83 -6.88
C LYS A 199 -8.72 -31.27 -7.36
N GLU A 200 -9.82 -31.77 -6.84
CA GLU A 200 -11.16 -31.21 -7.06
C GLU A 200 -11.40 -30.07 -6.05
N LEU A 201 -11.86 -28.92 -6.58
CA LEU A 201 -12.17 -27.77 -5.76
C LEU A 201 -13.60 -27.82 -5.24
N PRO A 202 -13.86 -27.39 -3.99
CA PRO A 202 -15.21 -27.28 -3.44
C PRO A 202 -16.04 -26.24 -4.21
N LEU A 203 -17.27 -26.62 -4.49
CA LEU A 203 -18.25 -25.74 -5.11
C LEU A 203 -18.71 -24.66 -4.12
N ILE A 204 -18.74 -23.40 -4.58
CA ILE A 204 -19.28 -22.26 -3.83
C ILE A 204 -20.76 -22.07 -4.16
N ILE A 205 -21.06 -21.91 -5.45
CA ILE A 205 -22.41 -21.60 -5.95
C ILE A 205 -22.55 -22.04 -7.41
N VAL A 206 -23.79 -22.34 -7.79
CA VAL A 206 -24.23 -22.46 -9.18
C VAL A 206 -25.41 -21.54 -9.41
N THR A 207 -25.30 -20.61 -10.36
CA THR A 207 -26.43 -19.79 -10.80
C THR A 207 -26.78 -20.08 -12.25
N ALA A 208 -28.09 -19.99 -12.57
CA ALA A 208 -28.59 -19.96 -13.95
C ALA A 208 -29.16 -18.58 -14.24
N ASN A 209 -28.68 -17.94 -15.30
CA ASN A 209 -29.06 -16.60 -15.71
C ASN A 209 -29.69 -16.67 -17.11
N SER A 210 -30.95 -16.21 -17.25
CA SER A 210 -31.65 -16.20 -18.53
C SER A 210 -31.32 -14.95 -19.36
N ASP A 211 -31.51 -15.05 -20.66
CA ASP A 211 -31.47 -13.92 -21.60
C ASP A 211 -32.53 -12.83 -21.30
N LYS A 212 -33.51 -13.14 -20.44
CA LYS A 212 -34.57 -12.23 -19.99
C LYS A 212 -34.30 -11.58 -18.65
N GLY A 213 -33.12 -11.82 -18.04
CA GLY A 213 -32.69 -11.23 -16.79
C GLY A 213 -33.13 -11.98 -15.52
N GLU A 214 -33.68 -13.19 -15.65
CA GLU A 214 -33.93 -14.06 -14.48
C GLU A 214 -32.64 -14.67 -13.96
N CYS A 215 -32.47 -14.75 -12.64
CA CYS A 215 -31.35 -15.44 -12.00
C CYS A 215 -31.90 -16.45 -10.98
N LEU A 216 -31.46 -17.71 -11.09
CA LEU A 216 -31.85 -18.80 -10.20
C LEU A 216 -30.62 -19.37 -9.52
N ASP A 217 -30.66 -19.54 -8.19
CA ASP A 217 -29.66 -20.32 -7.46
C ASP A 217 -29.97 -21.82 -7.61
N LEU A 218 -29.08 -22.53 -8.27
CA LEU A 218 -29.19 -23.98 -8.51
C LEU A 218 -28.23 -24.79 -7.64
N THR A 219 -27.56 -24.22 -6.65
CA THR A 219 -26.55 -24.89 -5.82
C THR A 219 -27.12 -26.14 -5.16
N SER A 220 -28.34 -26.07 -4.63
CA SER A 220 -29.04 -27.21 -4.00
C SER A 220 -29.50 -28.30 -4.99
N LYS A 221 -29.44 -28.04 -6.32
CA LYS A 221 -29.74 -29.00 -7.38
C LYS A 221 -28.54 -29.83 -7.83
N ILE A 222 -27.36 -29.55 -7.28
CA ILE A 222 -26.14 -30.33 -7.57
C ILE A 222 -26.14 -31.59 -6.67
N LYS A 223 -26.14 -32.75 -7.33
CA LYS A 223 -26.02 -34.05 -6.66
C LYS A 223 -24.58 -34.33 -6.21
N PRO A 224 -24.32 -35.28 -5.28
CA PRO A 224 -22.97 -35.62 -4.82
C PRO A 224 -22.01 -36.05 -5.95
N ASP A 225 -22.52 -36.58 -7.03
CA ASP A 225 -21.74 -36.95 -8.21
C ASP A 225 -21.42 -35.75 -9.14
N GLY A 226 -21.89 -34.55 -8.81
CA GLY A 226 -21.75 -33.32 -9.59
C GLY A 226 -22.83 -33.10 -10.65
N THR A 227 -23.79 -34.03 -10.80
CA THR A 227 -24.89 -33.87 -11.76
C THR A 227 -25.81 -32.74 -11.36
N LEU A 228 -26.13 -31.84 -12.31
CA LEU A 228 -27.12 -30.79 -12.13
C LEU A 228 -28.52 -31.34 -12.42
N ASP A 229 -29.36 -31.50 -11.41
CA ASP A 229 -30.75 -31.96 -11.52
C ASP A 229 -31.68 -30.77 -11.85
N TRP A 230 -31.57 -30.29 -13.07
CA TRP A 230 -32.34 -29.15 -13.56
C TRP A 230 -32.44 -29.18 -15.09
N THR A 231 -33.61 -28.83 -15.59
CA THR A 231 -33.88 -28.67 -17.03
C THR A 231 -34.12 -27.20 -17.32
N ALA A 232 -33.47 -26.64 -18.31
CA ALA A 232 -33.58 -25.23 -18.66
C ALA A 232 -35.02 -24.87 -19.08
N PRO A 233 -35.68 -23.91 -18.43
CA PRO A 233 -36.96 -23.37 -18.85
C PRO A 233 -36.87 -22.66 -20.22
N GLN A 234 -38.00 -22.06 -20.66
CA GLN A 234 -38.04 -21.30 -21.91
C GLN A 234 -37.00 -20.17 -21.93
N GLY A 235 -36.22 -20.09 -23.03
CA GLY A 235 -35.17 -19.12 -23.29
C GLY A 235 -33.78 -19.72 -23.30
N ASP A 236 -32.76 -18.87 -23.48
CA ASP A 236 -31.36 -19.25 -23.41
C ASP A 236 -30.81 -18.95 -22.01
N TRP A 237 -30.05 -19.90 -21.46
CA TRP A 237 -29.56 -19.84 -20.08
C TRP A 237 -28.04 -19.97 -19.98
N THR A 238 -27.43 -19.06 -19.26
CA THR A 238 -26.01 -19.13 -18.89
C THR A 238 -25.87 -19.66 -17.45
N ILE A 239 -25.24 -20.82 -17.30
CA ILE A 239 -24.93 -21.39 -16.01
C ILE A 239 -23.54 -20.91 -15.58
N CYS A 240 -23.41 -20.33 -14.40
CA CYS A 240 -22.15 -19.96 -13.80
C CYS A 240 -21.91 -20.78 -12.53
N ALA A 241 -20.81 -21.51 -12.46
CA ALA A 241 -20.40 -22.29 -11.30
C ALA A 241 -19.07 -21.77 -10.77
N LEU A 242 -19.02 -21.40 -9.50
CA LEU A 242 -17.81 -20.90 -8.83
C LEU A 242 -17.29 -21.93 -7.81
N PHE A 243 -15.96 -22.05 -7.73
CA PHE A 243 -15.26 -23.02 -6.90
C PHE A 243 -14.15 -22.32 -6.11
N GLN A 244 -14.03 -22.64 -4.82
CA GLN A 244 -12.99 -22.08 -3.98
C GLN A 244 -11.70 -22.90 -4.05
N GLY A 245 -10.62 -22.24 -4.41
CA GLY A 245 -9.27 -22.77 -4.38
C GLY A 245 -8.47 -22.24 -3.17
N HIS A 246 -7.47 -22.99 -2.76
CA HIS A 246 -6.40 -22.50 -1.90
C HIS A 246 -5.36 -21.85 -2.80
N HIS A 247 -5.03 -20.57 -2.59
CA HIS A 247 -4.07 -19.88 -3.45
C HIS A 247 -2.67 -20.48 -3.31
N GLY A 248 -2.24 -20.83 -2.08
CA GLY A 248 -0.98 -21.49 -1.77
C GLY A 248 0.25 -20.60 -1.95
N LYS A 249 0.08 -19.28 -1.88
CA LYS A 249 1.21 -18.39 -1.68
C LYS A 249 1.80 -18.67 -0.30
N MET A 250 3.10 -18.91 -0.28
CA MET A 250 3.87 -19.02 0.96
C MET A 250 4.65 -17.72 1.18
N VAL A 251 5.02 -17.49 2.43
CA VAL A 251 5.88 -16.38 2.82
C VAL A 251 7.17 -16.40 1.99
N GLU A 252 7.51 -15.28 1.38
CA GLU A 252 8.79 -15.11 0.68
C GLU A 252 9.91 -14.92 1.69
N ARG A 253 11.04 -15.55 1.42
CA ARG A 253 12.27 -15.35 2.19
C ARG A 253 12.13 -15.64 3.69
N ALA A 254 11.14 -16.44 4.10
CA ALA A 254 10.91 -16.77 5.49
C ALA A 254 12.15 -17.32 6.17
N GLY A 255 12.38 -16.92 7.41
CA GLY A 255 13.36 -17.51 8.29
C GLY A 255 12.81 -18.74 9.02
N PRO A 256 13.67 -19.51 9.72
CA PRO A 256 13.24 -20.65 10.51
C PRO A 256 12.06 -20.31 11.43
N GLY A 257 11.05 -21.18 11.45
CA GLY A 257 9.83 -20.99 12.24
C GLY A 257 8.86 -19.92 11.72
N GLY A 258 9.13 -19.35 10.55
CA GLY A 258 8.27 -18.38 9.88
C GLY A 258 7.70 -18.86 8.55
N GLU A 259 8.07 -20.07 8.12
CA GLU A 259 7.65 -20.65 6.85
C GLU A 259 6.19 -21.13 6.94
N GLY A 260 5.40 -20.81 5.95
CA GLY A 260 4.00 -21.22 5.88
C GLY A 260 3.18 -20.41 4.88
N ASP A 261 1.90 -20.66 4.87
CA ASP A 261 0.96 -19.95 4.00
C ASP A 261 0.85 -18.48 4.37
N VAL A 262 0.62 -17.65 3.36
CA VAL A 262 0.26 -16.24 3.51
C VAL A 262 -1.21 -16.14 3.90
N ILE A 263 -1.54 -15.20 4.79
CA ILE A 263 -2.91 -14.98 5.29
C ILE A 263 -3.87 -14.52 4.20
N ASP A 264 -5.16 -14.77 4.40
CA ASP A 264 -6.24 -14.12 3.66
C ASP A 264 -6.36 -12.65 4.11
N HIS A 265 -5.77 -11.73 3.34
CA HIS A 265 -5.80 -10.30 3.62
C HIS A 265 -7.20 -9.67 3.53
N PHE A 266 -8.19 -10.41 3.04
CA PHE A 266 -9.58 -9.96 2.95
C PHE A 266 -10.42 -10.45 4.14
N SER A 267 -9.84 -11.27 5.03
CA SER A 267 -10.47 -11.84 6.20
C SER A 267 -10.04 -11.16 7.49
N ALA A 268 -10.98 -10.52 8.18
CA ALA A 268 -10.73 -9.89 9.47
C ALA A 268 -10.28 -10.90 10.56
N SER A 269 -10.78 -12.14 10.52
CA SER A 269 -10.36 -13.18 11.47
C SER A 269 -8.94 -13.66 11.19
N ALA A 270 -8.53 -13.77 9.92
CA ALA A 270 -7.21 -14.24 9.57
C ALA A 270 -6.11 -13.30 10.10
N ILE A 271 -6.26 -11.98 9.95
CA ILE A 271 -5.31 -11.03 10.53
C ILE A 271 -5.31 -11.04 12.05
N ASP A 272 -6.48 -11.15 12.69
CA ASP A 272 -6.57 -11.21 14.16
C ASP A 272 -5.85 -12.46 14.71
N HIS A 273 -6.07 -13.64 14.10
CA HIS A 273 -5.37 -14.87 14.45
C HIS A 273 -3.86 -14.75 14.23
N TYR A 274 -3.46 -14.17 13.11
CA TYR A 274 -2.05 -13.92 12.80
C TYR A 274 -1.37 -13.07 13.88
N LEU A 275 -1.93 -11.92 14.19
CA LEU A 275 -1.37 -10.97 15.16
C LEU A 275 -1.38 -11.51 16.59
N SER A 276 -2.30 -12.43 16.92
CA SER A 276 -2.35 -13.06 18.24
C SER A 276 -1.04 -13.78 18.61
N LYS A 277 -0.26 -14.25 17.63
CA LYS A 277 1.05 -14.89 17.86
C LYS A 277 2.09 -13.92 18.40
N PHE A 278 2.04 -12.69 17.94
CA PHE A 278 2.89 -11.62 18.48
C PHE A 278 2.44 -11.25 19.91
N ASP A 279 1.14 -11.20 20.17
CA ASP A 279 0.62 -10.98 21.53
C ASP A 279 1.06 -12.08 22.49
N GLU A 280 1.03 -13.36 22.05
CA GLU A 280 1.53 -14.50 22.82
C GLU A 280 3.04 -14.40 23.10
N ALA A 281 3.84 -14.12 22.06
CA ALA A 281 5.31 -14.06 22.14
C ALA A 281 5.79 -12.91 23.05
N PHE A 282 5.15 -11.75 22.97
CA PHE A 282 5.52 -10.57 23.75
C PHE A 282 4.77 -10.42 25.08
N LYS A 283 3.93 -11.39 25.45
CA LYS A 283 3.16 -11.31 26.69
C LYS A 283 4.04 -11.11 27.92
N GLY A 284 3.82 -10.00 28.62
CA GLY A 284 4.59 -9.63 29.82
C GLY A 284 6.04 -9.23 29.58
N LYS A 285 6.45 -9.01 28.33
CA LYS A 285 7.77 -8.54 27.94
C LYS A 285 7.77 -7.02 27.74
N ASP A 286 8.89 -6.36 28.04
CA ASP A 286 9.05 -4.92 27.81
C ASP A 286 9.55 -4.66 26.38
N ILE A 287 8.62 -4.34 25.50
CA ILE A 287 8.89 -3.90 24.12
C ILE A 287 8.72 -2.38 23.96
N SER A 288 8.74 -1.61 25.04
CA SER A 288 8.45 -0.15 24.99
C SER A 288 9.38 0.61 24.05
N TYR A 289 10.59 0.13 23.83
CA TYR A 289 11.58 0.76 22.96
C TYR A 289 11.39 0.45 21.46
N LEU A 290 10.57 -0.55 21.09
CA LEU A 290 10.11 -0.76 19.70
C LEU A 290 9.26 0.43 19.26
N ARG A 291 9.52 1.00 18.05
CA ARG A 291 8.84 2.18 17.52
C ARG A 291 7.67 1.80 16.61
N TYR A 292 7.97 1.13 15.49
CA TYR A 292 6.99 0.74 14.49
C TYR A 292 7.09 -0.75 14.16
N TYR A 293 5.92 -1.33 13.82
CA TYR A 293 5.87 -2.57 13.08
C TYR A 293 5.91 -2.25 11.57
N PHE A 294 6.61 -3.07 10.80
CA PHE A 294 6.80 -2.89 9.37
C PHE A 294 6.13 -4.01 8.57
N ASN A 295 5.54 -3.65 7.42
CA ASN A 295 5.14 -4.56 6.34
C ASN A 295 5.74 -4.10 5.03
N ASP A 296 6.32 -5.04 4.31
CA ASP A 296 6.94 -4.90 3.01
C ASP A 296 5.89 -4.82 1.88
N SER A 297 6.30 -5.08 0.63
CA SER A 297 5.44 -5.12 -0.54
C SER A 297 4.38 -6.23 -0.46
N TYR A 298 3.26 -6.01 -1.18
CA TYR A 298 2.21 -6.99 -1.34
C TYR A 298 2.57 -7.94 -2.49
N GLU A 299 3.25 -9.02 -2.20
CA GLU A 299 3.70 -10.01 -3.18
C GLU A 299 2.86 -11.28 -3.16
N VAL A 300 1.57 -11.16 -2.87
CA VAL A 300 0.67 -12.31 -2.82
C VAL A 300 0.45 -12.90 -4.21
N ASP A 301 0.28 -12.04 -5.21
CA ASP A 301 -0.13 -12.42 -6.57
C ASP A 301 1.05 -12.49 -7.57
N ASP A 302 2.27 -12.48 -7.13
CA ASP A 302 3.46 -12.80 -7.93
C ASP A 302 3.66 -14.31 -8.10
N ALA A 303 2.97 -15.12 -7.31
CA ALA A 303 2.77 -16.54 -7.55
C ALA A 303 1.77 -16.79 -8.68
N ARG A 304 1.62 -18.07 -9.12
CA ARG A 304 0.64 -18.43 -10.14
C ARG A 304 -0.78 -18.29 -9.60
N GLY A 305 -1.60 -17.49 -10.27
CA GLY A 305 -2.98 -17.20 -9.89
C GLY A 305 -3.10 -15.88 -9.14
N GLU A 306 -4.29 -15.57 -8.70
CA GLU A 306 -4.62 -14.36 -7.94
C GLU A 306 -5.29 -14.76 -6.63
N SER A 307 -4.91 -14.12 -5.54
CA SER A 307 -5.67 -14.14 -4.30
C SER A 307 -6.83 -13.16 -4.44
N ASN A 308 -7.93 -13.65 -4.97
CA ASN A 308 -9.05 -12.83 -5.40
C ASN A 308 -10.36 -13.19 -4.71
N TRP A 309 -10.32 -13.96 -3.64
CA TRP A 309 -11.49 -14.48 -2.96
C TRP A 309 -11.30 -14.61 -1.45
N THR A 310 -12.42 -14.46 -0.74
CA THR A 310 -12.57 -14.83 0.67
C THR A 310 -13.96 -15.45 0.86
N PRO A 311 -14.18 -16.38 1.82
CA PRO A 311 -15.49 -17.02 2.02
C PRO A 311 -16.65 -16.05 2.25
N ALA A 312 -16.40 -14.92 2.91
CA ALA A 312 -17.41 -13.89 3.18
C ALA A 312 -17.68 -12.93 2.01
N PHE A 313 -17.06 -13.15 0.85
CA PHE A 313 -17.02 -12.16 -0.23
C PHE A 313 -18.40 -11.68 -0.70
N PHE A 314 -19.36 -12.57 -0.90
CA PHE A 314 -20.70 -12.17 -1.35
C PHE A 314 -21.43 -11.26 -0.36
N ASP A 315 -21.32 -11.56 0.93
CA ASP A 315 -21.97 -10.79 1.99
C ASP A 315 -21.31 -9.41 2.15
N GLU A 316 -19.99 -9.36 2.11
CA GLU A 316 -19.23 -8.10 2.13
C GLU A 316 -19.47 -7.28 0.85
N PHE A 317 -19.52 -7.92 -0.32
CA PHE A 317 -19.87 -7.24 -1.56
C PHE A 317 -21.24 -6.58 -1.48
N GLN A 318 -22.27 -7.33 -1.04
CA GLN A 318 -23.62 -6.78 -0.88
C GLN A 318 -23.66 -5.62 0.13
N LYS A 319 -22.91 -5.73 1.21
CA LYS A 319 -22.80 -4.67 2.23
C LYS A 319 -22.17 -3.39 1.65
N TYR A 320 -21.11 -3.50 0.87
CA TYR A 320 -20.39 -2.35 0.31
C TYR A 320 -21.02 -1.79 -0.95
N ARG A 321 -21.59 -2.66 -1.81
CA ARG A 321 -22.09 -2.26 -3.15
C ARG A 321 -23.62 -2.11 -3.19
N GLY A 322 -24.35 -2.66 -2.21
CA GLY A 322 -25.81 -2.52 -2.11
C GLY A 322 -26.62 -3.46 -3.00
N TYR A 323 -25.97 -4.41 -3.69
CA TYR A 323 -26.64 -5.41 -4.52
C TYR A 323 -25.96 -6.78 -4.41
N ASP A 324 -26.65 -7.84 -4.82
CA ASP A 324 -26.17 -9.22 -4.75
C ASP A 324 -25.37 -9.59 -6.02
N LEU A 325 -24.05 -9.75 -5.87
CA LEU A 325 -23.16 -10.15 -6.96
C LEU A 325 -23.57 -11.48 -7.63
N ARG A 326 -24.21 -12.39 -6.87
CA ARG A 326 -24.67 -13.69 -7.40
C ARG A 326 -25.59 -13.52 -8.60
N GLN A 327 -26.35 -12.44 -8.68
CA GLN A 327 -27.24 -12.11 -9.78
C GLN A 327 -26.51 -11.53 -11.01
N HIS A 328 -25.24 -11.21 -10.88
CA HIS A 328 -24.43 -10.55 -11.90
C HIS A 328 -23.16 -11.33 -12.28
N LEU A 329 -23.10 -12.63 -11.97
CA LEU A 329 -21.92 -13.45 -12.30
C LEU A 329 -21.61 -13.47 -13.80
N PRO A 330 -22.58 -13.52 -14.75
CA PRO A 330 -22.25 -13.40 -16.16
C PRO A 330 -21.49 -12.11 -16.49
N ALA A 331 -21.89 -10.97 -15.92
CA ALA A 331 -21.22 -9.70 -16.13
C ALA A 331 -19.81 -9.69 -15.54
N LEU A 332 -19.64 -10.21 -14.32
CA LEU A 332 -18.31 -10.37 -13.70
C LEU A 332 -17.36 -11.19 -14.58
N LEU A 333 -17.90 -12.23 -15.23
CA LEU A 333 -17.16 -13.13 -16.10
C LEU A 333 -17.04 -12.64 -17.57
N GLY A 334 -17.43 -11.39 -17.86
CA GLY A 334 -17.32 -10.77 -19.16
C GLY A 334 -18.35 -11.27 -20.20
N MET A 335 -19.47 -11.85 -19.76
CA MET A 335 -20.47 -12.51 -20.61
C MET A 335 -21.78 -11.71 -20.76
N ASP A 336 -21.81 -10.48 -20.31
CA ASP A 336 -22.94 -9.53 -20.47
C ASP A 336 -22.51 -8.39 -21.41
N THR A 337 -23.21 -7.28 -21.44
CA THR A 337 -22.82 -6.11 -22.23
C THR A 337 -21.48 -5.53 -21.74
N PRO A 338 -20.65 -4.97 -22.63
CA PRO A 338 -19.36 -4.39 -22.23
C PRO A 338 -19.47 -3.36 -21.09
N ASP A 339 -20.49 -2.51 -21.10
CA ASP A 339 -20.74 -1.52 -20.06
C ASP A 339 -21.03 -2.19 -18.71
N LYS A 340 -21.96 -3.16 -18.67
CA LYS A 340 -22.31 -3.86 -17.43
C LYS A 340 -21.15 -4.69 -16.90
N ASN A 341 -20.37 -5.32 -17.79
CA ASN A 341 -19.16 -6.06 -17.42
C ASN A 341 -18.14 -5.13 -16.70
N ALA A 342 -17.88 -3.96 -17.30
CA ALA A 342 -16.96 -2.97 -16.72
C ALA A 342 -17.41 -2.49 -15.33
N ARG A 343 -18.71 -2.20 -15.16
CA ARG A 343 -19.29 -1.73 -13.89
C ARG A 343 -19.24 -2.80 -12.79
N VAL A 344 -19.64 -4.03 -13.09
CA VAL A 344 -19.61 -5.13 -12.11
C VAL A 344 -18.17 -5.47 -11.73
N LEU A 345 -17.24 -5.44 -12.69
CA LEU A 345 -15.82 -5.68 -12.45
C LEU A 345 -15.20 -4.58 -11.59
N TYR A 346 -15.55 -3.32 -11.83
CA TYR A 346 -15.17 -2.21 -10.95
C TYR A 346 -15.63 -2.46 -9.51
N ASP A 347 -16.90 -2.78 -9.32
CA ASP A 347 -17.48 -3.01 -7.97
C ASP A 347 -16.85 -4.22 -7.27
N TYR A 348 -16.50 -5.27 -8.03
CA TYR A 348 -15.76 -6.42 -7.52
C TYR A 348 -14.38 -6.01 -6.99
N ARG A 349 -13.59 -5.31 -7.81
CA ARG A 349 -12.25 -4.81 -7.45
C ARG A 349 -12.29 -3.79 -6.33
N GLN A 350 -13.28 -2.91 -6.35
CA GLN A 350 -13.49 -1.92 -5.30
C GLN A 350 -13.89 -2.59 -3.97
N THR A 351 -14.55 -3.75 -4.00
CA THR A 351 -14.83 -4.54 -2.79
C THR A 351 -13.54 -5.14 -2.23
N ILE A 352 -12.67 -5.70 -3.06
CA ILE A 352 -11.32 -6.16 -2.68
C ILE A 352 -10.52 -5.03 -2.02
N ASN A 353 -10.53 -3.84 -2.66
CA ASN A 353 -9.92 -2.63 -2.10
C ASN A 353 -10.43 -2.30 -0.69
N ASP A 354 -11.74 -2.30 -0.50
CA ASP A 354 -12.35 -1.98 0.78
C ASP A 354 -12.04 -3.04 1.85
N LEU A 355 -12.00 -4.33 1.46
CA LEU A 355 -11.62 -5.42 2.36
C LEU A 355 -10.16 -5.30 2.81
N LEU A 356 -9.23 -5.05 1.88
CA LEU A 356 -7.81 -4.89 2.21
C LEU A 356 -7.56 -3.70 3.16
N ILE A 357 -8.29 -2.60 2.96
CA ILE A 357 -8.20 -1.45 3.86
C ILE A 357 -8.82 -1.76 5.24
N ASN A 358 -10.08 -2.24 5.26
CA ASN A 358 -10.84 -2.35 6.50
C ASN A 358 -10.52 -3.61 7.31
N HIS A 359 -10.30 -4.76 6.63
CA HIS A 359 -10.07 -6.04 7.29
C HIS A 359 -8.60 -6.32 7.58
N TYR A 360 -7.66 -5.68 6.85
CA TYR A 360 -6.23 -5.86 7.08
C TYR A 360 -5.57 -4.59 7.64
N SER A 361 -5.46 -3.52 6.85
CA SER A 361 -4.61 -2.38 7.20
C SER A 361 -5.08 -1.64 8.45
N ILE A 362 -6.37 -1.33 8.56
CA ILE A 362 -6.95 -0.64 9.73
C ILE A 362 -6.87 -1.53 10.98
N ARG A 363 -7.11 -2.85 10.85
CA ARG A 363 -7.03 -3.75 12.00
C ARG A 363 -5.60 -3.88 12.51
N TRP A 364 -4.62 -3.99 11.60
CA TRP A 364 -3.21 -4.02 11.95
C TRP A 364 -2.78 -2.73 12.65
N GLN A 365 -3.15 -1.57 12.10
CA GLN A 365 -2.87 -0.27 12.72
C GLN A 365 -3.47 -0.16 14.12
N HIS A 366 -4.74 -0.55 14.29
CA HIS A 366 -5.39 -0.53 15.59
C HIS A 366 -4.75 -1.50 16.60
N TRP A 367 -4.28 -2.68 16.14
CA TRP A 367 -3.57 -3.64 16.99
C TRP A 367 -2.23 -3.05 17.47
N ALA A 368 -1.45 -2.45 16.58
CA ALA A 368 -0.20 -1.79 16.93
C ALA A 368 -0.41 -0.61 17.90
N ALA A 369 -1.42 0.22 17.63
CA ALA A 369 -1.77 1.37 18.46
C ALA A 369 -2.15 0.99 19.90
N LYS A 370 -2.83 -0.16 20.12
CA LYS A 370 -3.13 -0.70 21.46
C LYS A 370 -1.87 -1.00 22.27
N GLN A 371 -0.75 -1.27 21.60
CA GLN A 371 0.55 -1.50 22.23
C GLN A 371 1.39 -0.21 22.33
N GLY A 372 0.83 0.95 21.94
CA GLY A 372 1.54 2.22 21.86
C GLY A 372 2.59 2.25 20.75
N LYS A 373 2.39 1.47 19.68
CA LYS A 373 3.25 1.39 18.50
C LYS A 373 2.50 1.94 17.29
N GLY A 374 3.27 2.37 16.28
CA GLY A 374 2.71 2.66 14.98
C GLY A 374 3.00 1.55 13.96
N ILE A 375 2.50 1.77 12.74
CA ILE A 375 2.81 0.92 11.59
C ILE A 375 3.51 1.72 10.49
N ARG A 376 4.48 1.09 9.86
CA ARG A 376 5.12 1.54 8.62
C ARG A 376 4.83 0.51 7.54
N ASN A 377 4.28 0.96 6.41
CA ASN A 377 3.75 0.06 5.40
C ASN A 377 4.19 0.49 4.00
N GLN A 378 4.80 -0.42 3.28
CA GLN A 378 5.15 -0.21 1.88
C GLN A 378 3.94 -0.47 0.97
N ALA A 379 3.18 -1.54 1.20
CA ALA A 379 1.96 -1.91 0.48
C ALA A 379 2.08 -1.96 -1.06
N HIS A 380 3.29 -1.86 -1.60
CA HIS A 380 3.58 -1.85 -3.02
C HIS A 380 3.00 -3.09 -3.72
N GLY A 381 2.31 -2.89 -4.84
CA GLY A 381 1.69 -3.99 -5.59
C GLY A 381 0.37 -4.50 -5.01
N SER A 382 -0.26 -3.81 -4.07
CA SER A 382 -1.57 -4.19 -3.53
C SER A 382 -2.70 -4.07 -4.57
N PRO A 383 -3.73 -4.94 -4.51
CA PRO A 383 -4.92 -4.82 -5.35
C PRO A 383 -5.90 -3.77 -4.78
N ALA A 384 -5.39 -2.62 -4.38
CA ALA A 384 -6.14 -1.53 -3.78
C ALA A 384 -5.51 -0.16 -4.11
N ASN A 385 -6.27 0.92 -3.92
CA ASN A 385 -5.73 2.27 -4.02
C ASN A 385 -4.61 2.45 -2.99
N ILE A 386 -3.38 2.54 -3.50
CA ILE A 386 -2.17 2.63 -2.66
C ILE A 386 -2.19 3.86 -1.75
N LEU A 387 -2.79 4.98 -2.20
CA LEU A 387 -2.88 6.20 -1.40
C LEU A 387 -3.77 5.99 -0.17
N ASP A 388 -4.85 5.21 -0.29
CA ASP A 388 -5.74 4.91 0.83
C ASP A 388 -5.06 3.98 1.85
N LEU A 389 -4.22 3.03 1.40
CA LEU A 389 -3.41 2.18 2.28
C LEU A 389 -2.36 3.00 3.03
N TYR A 390 -1.71 3.95 2.35
CA TYR A 390 -0.77 4.88 2.97
C TYR A 390 -1.45 5.83 3.96
N ALA A 391 -2.70 6.23 3.69
CA ALA A 391 -3.47 7.06 4.61
C ALA A 391 -3.72 6.39 5.98
N VAL A 392 -3.87 5.07 5.99
CA VAL A 392 -4.00 4.28 7.24
C VAL A 392 -2.67 4.15 7.97
N SER A 393 -1.55 4.08 7.25
CA SER A 393 -0.22 3.86 7.85
C SER A 393 0.25 5.07 8.64
N ASP A 394 0.90 4.89 9.79
CA ASP A 394 1.51 6.00 10.54
C ASP A 394 2.70 6.59 9.76
N VAL A 395 3.47 5.73 9.11
CA VAL A 395 4.53 6.11 8.17
C VAL A 395 4.31 5.39 6.84
N PRO A 396 3.89 6.09 5.78
CA PRO A 396 3.84 5.52 4.43
C PRO A 396 5.27 5.33 3.91
N GLU A 397 5.53 4.18 3.28
CA GLU A 397 6.82 3.86 2.68
C GLU A 397 6.70 3.65 1.18
N ILE A 398 7.64 4.16 0.40
CA ILE A 398 7.72 4.00 -1.04
C ILE A 398 9.00 3.28 -1.47
N GLU A 399 8.88 2.47 -2.48
CA GLU A 399 9.95 2.02 -3.34
C GLU A 399 9.77 2.67 -4.72
N GLY A 400 10.85 3.01 -5.42
CA GLY A 400 10.70 3.58 -6.76
C GLY A 400 12.03 3.98 -7.40
N ARG A 401 12.01 4.14 -8.73
CA ARG A 401 13.19 4.46 -9.53
C ARG A 401 13.09 5.75 -10.31
N ASP A 402 11.94 6.37 -10.35
CA ASP A 402 11.70 7.66 -11.00
C ASP A 402 10.91 8.61 -10.10
N LEU A 403 11.07 9.90 -10.34
CA LEU A 403 10.56 10.95 -9.47
C LEU A 403 9.04 10.92 -9.29
N VAL A 404 8.28 10.65 -10.37
CA VAL A 404 6.83 10.69 -10.30
C VAL A 404 6.27 9.47 -9.54
N SER A 405 6.89 8.30 -9.68
CA SER A 405 6.51 7.09 -8.95
C SER A 405 6.79 7.23 -7.44
N ILE A 406 7.91 7.86 -7.07
CA ILE A 406 8.30 8.08 -5.67
C ILE A 406 7.28 8.95 -4.92
N LYS A 407 6.55 9.84 -5.58
CA LYS A 407 5.67 10.82 -4.93
C LYS A 407 4.43 10.22 -4.24
N ALA A 408 4.10 8.94 -4.43
CA ALA A 408 2.87 8.36 -3.87
C ALA A 408 2.82 8.43 -2.33
N ALA A 409 3.82 7.92 -1.63
CA ALA A 409 3.85 7.96 -0.17
C ALA A 409 4.05 9.39 0.40
N PRO A 410 4.97 10.22 -0.12
CA PRO A 410 5.07 11.62 0.29
C PRO A 410 3.79 12.42 0.10
N SER A 411 3.07 12.25 -1.02
CA SER A 411 1.80 12.93 -1.26
C SER A 411 0.78 12.65 -0.15
N VAL A 412 0.70 11.39 0.30
CA VAL A 412 -0.18 11.04 1.41
C VAL A 412 0.32 11.59 2.74
N ALA A 413 1.63 11.58 2.98
CA ALA A 413 2.18 12.21 4.18
C ALA A 413 1.82 13.70 4.23
N HIS A 414 1.92 14.40 3.10
CA HIS A 414 1.57 15.81 2.98
C HIS A 414 0.06 16.06 3.16
N THR A 415 -0.79 15.33 2.44
CA THR A 415 -2.25 15.53 2.49
C THR A 415 -2.87 15.11 3.82
N GLU A 416 -2.37 14.07 4.48
CA GLU A 416 -2.87 13.60 5.79
C GLU A 416 -2.14 14.25 6.99
N GLY A 417 -1.15 15.12 6.76
CA GLY A 417 -0.39 15.80 7.81
C GLY A 417 0.52 14.88 8.61
N LYS A 418 1.04 13.83 7.99
CA LYS A 418 2.01 12.92 8.62
C LYS A 418 3.41 13.52 8.59
N LYS A 419 4.13 13.39 9.68
CA LYS A 419 5.50 13.95 9.80
C LYS A 419 6.50 13.22 8.90
N LEU A 420 6.37 11.90 8.77
CA LEU A 420 7.36 11.06 8.08
C LEU A 420 6.75 10.41 6.84
N SER A 421 7.56 10.38 5.77
CA SER A 421 7.43 9.51 4.62
C SER A 421 8.74 8.79 4.41
N SER A 422 8.74 7.46 4.49
CA SER A 422 9.95 6.66 4.35
C SER A 422 10.11 6.07 2.95
N SER A 423 11.28 5.52 2.70
CA SER A 423 11.57 4.80 1.47
C SER A 423 12.46 3.60 1.69
N GLU A 424 12.18 2.52 0.98
CA GLU A 424 13.16 1.49 0.70
C GLU A 424 14.13 2.03 -0.34
N SER A 425 15.41 2.16 0.02
CA SER A 425 16.35 2.95 -0.77
C SER A 425 17.56 2.15 -1.24
N ALA A 426 17.93 2.34 -2.50
CA ALA A 426 19.09 1.75 -3.17
C ALA A 426 19.01 0.22 -3.35
N THR A 427 17.81 -0.37 -3.36
CA THR A 427 17.57 -1.82 -3.45
C THR A 427 18.21 -2.45 -4.69
N TRP A 428 17.87 -1.93 -5.86
CA TRP A 428 18.29 -2.45 -7.17
C TRP A 428 19.25 -1.50 -7.88
N LEU A 429 20.19 -0.88 -7.15
CA LEU A 429 21.38 -0.30 -7.77
C LEU A 429 22.24 -1.44 -8.35
N ASP A 430 23.51 -1.33 -8.39
CA ASP A 430 24.36 -2.44 -8.80
C ASP A 430 24.62 -3.37 -7.60
N GLU A 431 24.39 -4.66 -7.78
CA GLU A 431 24.52 -5.67 -6.73
C GLU A 431 25.99 -6.00 -6.42
N HIS A 432 26.19 -6.56 -5.24
CA HIS A 432 27.42 -7.23 -4.85
C HIS A 432 28.68 -6.38 -5.00
N PHE A 433 28.73 -5.26 -4.25
CA PHE A 433 29.90 -4.37 -4.13
C PHE A 433 30.25 -3.57 -5.40
N GLN A 434 29.33 -3.44 -6.36
CA GLN A 434 29.57 -2.69 -7.59
C GLN A 434 29.22 -1.21 -7.46
N SER A 435 28.29 -0.85 -6.59
CA SER A 435 27.89 0.55 -6.32
C SER A 435 28.90 1.26 -5.42
N ASN A 436 29.14 2.52 -5.69
CA ASN A 436 29.88 3.41 -4.80
C ASN A 436 28.93 4.41 -4.09
N LEU A 437 29.43 5.15 -3.10
CA LEU A 437 28.61 6.10 -2.33
C LEU A 437 28.07 7.26 -3.18
N GLY A 438 28.69 7.59 -4.30
CA GLY A 438 28.19 8.60 -5.24
C GLY A 438 26.93 8.11 -5.96
N ASP A 439 26.88 6.84 -6.36
CA ASP A 439 25.71 6.22 -6.99
C ASP A 439 24.54 6.16 -5.99
N VAL A 440 24.82 5.74 -4.75
CA VAL A 440 23.84 5.73 -3.67
C VAL A 440 23.30 7.15 -3.42
N LYS A 441 24.19 8.16 -3.27
CA LYS A 441 23.78 9.55 -3.07
C LYS A 441 22.84 10.04 -4.17
N LYS A 442 23.16 9.76 -5.43
CA LYS A 442 22.34 10.14 -6.57
C LYS A 442 20.93 9.54 -6.52
N ALA A 443 20.81 8.27 -6.08
CA ALA A 443 19.52 7.62 -5.87
C ALA A 443 18.75 8.30 -4.71
N LEU A 444 19.42 8.59 -3.59
CA LEU A 444 18.81 9.25 -2.44
C LEU A 444 18.31 10.67 -2.76
N ASP A 445 19.07 11.43 -3.56
CA ASP A 445 18.66 12.77 -3.99
C ASP A 445 17.32 12.74 -4.75
N LEU A 446 17.07 11.67 -5.51
CA LEU A 446 15.79 11.47 -6.20
C LEU A 446 14.62 11.26 -5.20
N PHE A 447 14.83 10.48 -4.15
CA PHE A 447 13.85 10.30 -3.08
C PHE A 447 13.56 11.62 -2.35
N PHE A 448 14.58 12.41 -2.03
CA PHE A 448 14.39 13.73 -1.41
C PHE A 448 13.60 14.68 -2.29
N LEU A 449 13.89 14.72 -3.60
CA LEU A 449 13.13 15.51 -4.57
C LEU A 449 11.67 15.06 -4.67
N GLY A 450 11.40 13.76 -4.48
CA GLY A 450 10.06 13.20 -4.43
C GLY A 450 9.28 13.56 -3.16
N GLY A 451 9.95 14.04 -2.10
CA GLY A 451 9.35 14.41 -0.82
C GLY A 451 9.58 13.40 0.32
N VAL A 452 10.34 12.33 0.06
CA VAL A 452 10.76 11.40 1.14
C VAL A 452 11.66 12.14 2.12
N ASN A 453 11.41 11.92 3.41
CA ASN A 453 12.17 12.55 4.48
C ASN A 453 12.69 11.57 5.56
N HIS A 454 12.57 10.25 5.29
CA HIS A 454 13.04 9.20 6.20
C HIS A 454 13.59 7.99 5.41
N ILE A 455 14.88 8.02 5.13
CA ILE A 455 15.57 6.98 4.33
C ILE A 455 15.78 5.72 5.15
N PHE A 456 15.39 4.57 4.57
CA PHE A 456 15.83 3.23 4.96
C PHE A 456 16.70 2.64 3.87
N TYR A 457 17.95 2.36 4.17
CA TYR A 457 18.80 1.63 3.24
C TYR A 457 18.33 0.17 3.09
N HIS A 458 18.37 -0.33 1.89
CA HIS A 458 18.12 -1.74 1.60
C HIS A 458 19.43 -2.38 1.13
N GLY A 459 20.22 -3.06 1.97
CA GLY A 459 20.11 -2.98 3.44
C GLY A 459 21.37 -3.59 4.01
N THR A 460 21.30 -4.01 5.26
CA THR A 460 22.42 -4.51 6.03
C THR A 460 22.14 -5.93 6.50
N CYS A 461 23.01 -6.89 6.12
CA CYS A 461 22.95 -8.25 6.68
C CYS A 461 23.62 -8.29 8.06
N PHE A 462 23.04 -9.02 9.01
CA PHE A 462 23.80 -9.44 10.17
C PHE A 462 24.96 -10.33 9.68
N SER A 463 26.15 -10.11 10.21
CA SER A 463 27.31 -10.98 9.90
C SER A 463 28.17 -11.13 11.14
N PRO A 464 28.37 -12.37 11.65
CA PRO A 464 29.20 -12.59 12.82
C PRO A 464 30.67 -12.30 12.49
N GLN A 465 31.46 -11.98 13.51
CA GLN A 465 32.86 -11.58 13.32
C GLN A 465 33.74 -12.67 12.66
N GLU A 466 33.44 -13.93 12.90
CA GLU A 466 34.15 -15.06 12.31
C GLU A 466 33.74 -15.40 10.86
N ALA A 467 32.67 -14.78 10.34
CA ALA A 467 32.31 -15.03 8.95
C ALA A 467 33.43 -14.57 8.00
N PRO A 468 33.87 -15.42 7.05
CA PRO A 468 34.88 -15.00 6.09
C PRO A 468 34.35 -13.86 5.21
N TRP A 469 35.25 -13.03 4.70
CA TRP A 469 34.85 -11.99 3.73
C TRP A 469 34.14 -12.65 2.53
N PRO A 470 33.04 -12.08 2.03
CA PRO A 470 32.47 -10.77 2.30
C PRO A 470 31.48 -10.70 3.48
N GLY A 471 31.31 -11.74 4.26
CA GLY A 471 30.27 -11.89 5.27
C GLY A 471 28.99 -12.49 4.71
N TRP A 472 27.90 -12.38 5.47
CA TRP A 472 26.58 -12.82 5.02
C TRP A 472 25.97 -11.78 4.09
N LEU A 473 25.22 -12.24 3.09
CA LEU A 473 24.71 -11.40 2.01
C LEU A 473 23.24 -11.69 1.73
N PHE A 474 22.49 -10.63 1.46
CA PHE A 474 21.16 -10.70 0.86
C PHE A 474 21.27 -10.40 -0.65
N TYR A 475 20.50 -11.09 -1.49
CA TYR A 475 20.68 -11.09 -2.96
C TYR A 475 20.45 -9.74 -3.64
N ALA A 476 19.53 -8.89 -3.13
CA ALA A 476 19.12 -7.63 -3.75
C ALA A 476 19.65 -6.43 -2.96
N ALA A 477 20.97 -6.30 -2.84
CA ALA A 477 21.54 -5.27 -1.97
C ALA A 477 22.85 -4.67 -2.46
N VAL A 478 23.05 -3.41 -2.10
CA VAL A 478 24.34 -2.71 -2.18
C VAL A 478 25.29 -3.17 -1.07
N HIS A 479 24.79 -3.82 -0.02
CA HIS A 479 25.51 -4.27 1.18
C HIS A 479 26.07 -3.12 2.02
N PHE A 480 25.18 -2.42 2.72
CA PHE A 480 25.56 -1.35 3.66
C PHE A 480 26.02 -1.92 5.01
N HIS A 481 27.10 -2.66 5.01
CA HIS A 481 27.62 -3.31 6.21
C HIS A 481 29.15 -3.19 6.34
N PRO A 482 29.71 -3.48 7.54
CA PRO A 482 31.10 -3.20 7.86
C PRO A 482 32.18 -3.87 6.97
N ASN A 483 31.84 -4.89 6.20
CA ASN A 483 32.78 -5.54 5.29
C ASN A 483 32.82 -4.88 3.90
N ASN A 484 31.95 -3.91 3.61
CA ASN A 484 31.99 -3.19 2.34
C ASN A 484 33.18 -2.22 2.34
N PRO A 485 33.99 -2.16 1.26
CA PRO A 485 35.13 -1.27 1.18
C PRO A 485 34.86 0.22 1.44
N PHE A 486 33.63 0.69 1.19
CA PHE A 486 33.27 2.08 1.44
C PHE A 486 32.83 2.36 2.90
N TRP A 487 32.85 1.39 3.80
CA TRP A 487 32.26 1.50 5.13
C TRP A 487 32.80 2.67 5.95
N GLU A 488 34.13 2.89 5.90
CA GLU A 488 34.75 3.99 6.65
C GLU A 488 34.29 5.37 6.16
N ASP A 489 33.87 5.50 4.91
CA ASP A 489 33.36 6.73 4.30
C ASP A 489 31.85 6.85 4.40
N PHE A 490 31.13 5.77 4.70
CA PHE A 490 29.66 5.73 4.75
C PHE A 490 29.09 6.74 5.76
N LYS A 491 29.74 6.99 6.86
CA LYS A 491 29.37 8.02 7.84
C LYS A 491 29.23 9.43 7.24
N TYR A 492 29.99 9.78 6.20
CA TYR A 492 29.90 11.09 5.56
C TYR A 492 28.66 11.21 4.69
N LEU A 493 28.30 10.14 3.98
CA LEU A 493 27.01 10.07 3.30
C LEU A 493 25.86 10.18 4.31
N ASN A 494 25.92 9.46 5.42
CA ASN A 494 24.91 9.51 6.47
C ASN A 494 24.79 10.88 7.14
N GLN A 495 25.89 11.63 7.25
CA GLN A 495 25.85 13.04 7.70
C GLN A 495 25.15 13.95 6.70
N TYR A 496 25.37 13.75 5.39
CA TYR A 496 24.66 14.45 4.35
C TYR A 496 23.15 14.15 4.42
N VAL A 497 22.76 12.87 4.46
CA VAL A 497 21.36 12.43 4.60
C VAL A 497 20.71 13.05 5.83
N THR A 498 21.40 12.97 6.99
CA THR A 498 20.93 13.56 8.27
C THR A 498 20.63 15.05 8.11
N ARG A 499 21.52 15.78 7.41
CA ARG A 499 21.34 17.22 7.18
C ARG A 499 20.10 17.49 6.32
N VAL A 500 19.94 16.78 5.21
CA VAL A 500 18.80 16.94 4.31
C VAL A 500 17.49 16.58 5.05
N GLN A 501 17.44 15.43 5.70
CA GLN A 501 16.26 15.00 6.45
C GLN A 501 15.89 15.95 7.60
N SER A 502 16.86 16.56 8.26
CA SER A 502 16.57 17.52 9.33
C SER A 502 15.79 18.74 8.82
N PHE A 503 16.04 19.20 7.58
CA PHE A 503 15.25 20.25 6.95
C PHE A 503 13.89 19.75 6.50
N LEU A 504 13.84 18.60 5.85
CA LEU A 504 12.59 18.06 5.29
C LEU A 504 11.59 17.63 6.37
N GLN A 505 12.07 17.31 7.58
CA GLN A 505 11.22 16.96 8.73
C GLN A 505 10.80 18.15 9.59
N ASP A 506 11.44 19.31 9.43
CA ASP A 506 11.17 20.52 10.25
C ASP A 506 10.10 21.42 9.61
N GLY A 507 9.99 21.40 8.29
CA GLY A 507 9.07 22.23 7.51
C GLY A 507 7.71 21.57 7.25
N THR A 508 6.85 22.33 6.55
CA THR A 508 5.60 21.84 5.98
C THR A 508 5.68 21.90 4.45
N PRO A 509 4.99 21.00 3.74
CA PRO A 509 4.98 21.03 2.27
C PRO A 509 4.27 22.30 1.76
N ASP A 510 4.78 22.85 0.66
CA ASP A 510 4.22 24.02 -0.03
C ASP A 510 4.01 23.68 -1.52
N ASN A 511 3.10 22.74 -1.77
CA ASN A 511 2.74 22.29 -3.12
C ASN A 511 1.46 23.00 -3.59
N ASP A 512 1.40 23.31 -4.88
CA ASP A 512 0.31 24.12 -5.45
C ASP A 512 -0.84 23.27 -6.00
N VAL A 513 -0.55 22.07 -6.50
CA VAL A 513 -1.49 21.25 -7.29
C VAL A 513 -1.80 19.94 -6.60
N LEU A 514 -3.09 19.62 -6.42
CA LEU A 514 -3.56 18.28 -6.14
C LEU A 514 -3.83 17.55 -7.45
N LEU A 515 -3.07 16.49 -7.74
CA LEU A 515 -3.31 15.60 -8.87
C LEU A 515 -4.23 14.46 -8.41
N TYR A 516 -5.46 14.45 -8.90
CA TYR A 516 -6.42 13.39 -8.58
C TYR A 516 -5.96 12.05 -9.17
N TYR A 517 -5.79 11.07 -8.30
CA TYR A 517 -5.35 9.72 -8.64
C TYR A 517 -6.54 8.87 -9.08
N ASN A 518 -6.99 9.06 -10.32
CA ASN A 518 -8.12 8.32 -10.87
C ASN A 518 -7.69 6.90 -11.27
N ILE A 519 -8.13 5.92 -10.50
CA ILE A 519 -7.96 4.49 -10.81
C ILE A 519 -9.24 3.84 -11.34
N ALA A 520 -10.34 4.59 -11.44
CA ALA A 520 -11.64 4.03 -11.81
C ALA A 520 -11.65 3.41 -13.21
N ASP A 521 -10.97 4.04 -14.18
CA ASP A 521 -10.84 3.50 -15.53
C ASP A 521 -10.09 2.15 -15.52
N VAL A 522 -8.93 2.09 -14.83
CA VAL A 522 -8.13 0.86 -14.68
C VAL A 522 -8.92 -0.22 -13.95
N MET A 523 -9.67 0.15 -12.91
CA MET A 523 -10.53 -0.80 -12.18
C MET A 523 -11.73 -1.29 -13.00
N SER A 524 -12.16 -0.55 -14.02
CA SER A 524 -13.25 -0.93 -14.95
C SER A 524 -12.76 -1.72 -16.16
N GLU A 525 -11.44 -1.77 -16.39
CA GLU A 525 -10.84 -2.37 -17.56
C GLU A 525 -10.99 -3.90 -17.56
N GLN A 526 -11.55 -4.44 -18.65
CA GLN A 526 -11.67 -5.87 -18.85
C GLN A 526 -10.34 -6.46 -19.31
N GLY A 527 -10.01 -7.64 -18.84
CA GLY A 527 -8.77 -8.33 -19.20
C GLY A 527 -8.75 -9.77 -18.70
N ASN A 528 -7.58 -10.41 -18.77
CA ASN A 528 -7.41 -11.80 -18.35
C ASN A 528 -7.25 -11.95 -16.82
N ARG A 529 -7.17 -10.85 -16.09
CA ARG A 529 -7.01 -10.82 -14.64
C ARG A 529 -8.25 -10.24 -13.96
N SER A 530 -8.64 -10.86 -12.85
CA SER A 530 -9.74 -10.36 -12.03
C SER A 530 -9.31 -9.15 -11.16
N LEU A 531 -8.02 -9.02 -10.85
CA LEU A 531 -7.47 -7.94 -10.04
C LEU A 531 -6.59 -6.97 -10.85
N GLN A 532 -6.46 -5.76 -10.33
CA GLN A 532 -5.48 -4.75 -10.75
C GLN A 532 -4.61 -4.38 -9.55
N HIS A 533 -3.31 -4.18 -9.77
CA HIS A 533 -2.33 -3.94 -8.70
C HIS A 533 -1.71 -2.57 -8.84
N PHE A 534 -1.55 -1.85 -7.73
CA PHE A 534 -1.13 -0.46 -7.72
C PHE A 534 0.15 -0.25 -6.89
N SER A 535 1.02 0.60 -7.42
CA SER A 535 2.29 1.02 -6.81
C SER A 535 2.54 2.51 -7.05
N GLY A 536 1.52 3.36 -6.94
CA GLY A 536 1.56 4.74 -7.35
C GLY A 536 1.44 4.90 -8.87
N LEU A 537 2.26 5.74 -9.48
CA LEU A 537 2.25 6.02 -10.93
C LEU A 537 3.14 5.03 -11.71
N ASP A 538 3.19 3.80 -11.28
CA ASP A 538 3.98 2.71 -11.84
C ASP A 538 3.06 1.55 -12.30
N ARG A 539 3.61 0.52 -12.90
CA ARG A 539 2.91 -0.70 -13.34
C ARG A 539 1.64 -0.37 -14.16
N ASN A 540 0.46 -0.65 -13.68
CA ASN A 540 -0.82 -0.44 -14.37
C ASN A 540 -1.16 1.03 -14.65
N MET A 541 -0.41 1.97 -14.07
CA MET A 541 -0.58 3.41 -14.30
C MET A 541 0.43 4.01 -15.29
N LEU A 542 1.37 3.22 -15.83
CA LEU A 542 2.43 3.72 -16.73
C LEU A 542 1.90 4.46 -17.96
N GLU A 543 0.84 3.95 -18.57
CA GLU A 543 0.22 4.53 -19.78
C GLU A 543 -0.97 5.45 -19.45
N SER A 544 -1.18 5.77 -18.17
CA SER A 544 -2.34 6.57 -17.74
C SER A 544 -2.15 8.05 -18.02
N SER A 545 -3.26 8.77 -18.26
CA SER A 545 -3.28 10.23 -18.37
C SER A 545 -2.85 10.92 -17.05
N VAL A 546 -3.03 10.24 -15.92
CA VAL A 546 -2.57 10.73 -14.61
C VAL A 546 -1.04 10.80 -14.57
N ARG A 547 -0.35 9.74 -15.04
CA ARG A 547 1.12 9.74 -15.12
C ARG A 547 1.63 10.78 -16.13
N GLU A 548 0.98 10.90 -17.28
CA GLU A 548 1.32 11.94 -18.27
C GLU A 548 1.25 13.34 -17.64
N SER A 549 0.18 13.61 -16.88
CA SER A 549 0.03 14.88 -16.16
C SER A 549 1.12 15.08 -15.10
N ALA A 550 1.43 14.05 -14.33
CA ALA A 550 2.48 14.08 -13.32
C ALA A 550 3.86 14.40 -13.91
N VAL A 551 4.21 13.78 -15.05
CA VAL A 551 5.44 14.04 -15.79
C VAL A 551 5.46 15.50 -16.28
N THR A 552 4.39 15.96 -16.91
CA THR A 552 4.29 17.32 -17.44
C THR A 552 4.39 18.37 -16.33
N LEU A 553 3.69 18.19 -15.21
CA LEU A 553 3.80 19.08 -14.04
C LEU A 553 5.24 19.14 -13.53
N THR A 554 5.90 17.98 -13.41
CA THR A 554 7.30 17.91 -12.93
C THR A 554 8.27 18.59 -13.87
N GLU A 555 8.17 18.35 -15.18
CA GLU A 555 9.06 18.94 -16.20
C GLU A 555 8.91 20.46 -16.31
N ASN A 556 7.71 20.97 -16.02
CA ASN A 556 7.44 22.40 -16.02
C ASN A 556 7.66 23.08 -14.65
N GLY A 557 8.13 22.34 -13.65
CA GLY A 557 8.51 22.90 -12.34
C GLY A 557 7.33 23.19 -11.41
N TYR A 558 6.16 22.62 -11.65
CA TYR A 558 5.03 22.71 -10.72
C TYR A 558 5.21 21.77 -9.53
N ALA A 559 4.92 22.27 -8.35
CA ALA A 559 4.89 21.48 -7.12
C ALA A 559 3.50 20.85 -6.94
N TRP A 560 3.46 19.52 -6.79
CA TRP A 560 2.21 18.77 -6.76
C TRP A 560 2.26 17.56 -5.82
N ASP A 561 1.08 17.16 -5.35
CA ASP A 561 0.83 15.92 -4.62
C ASP A 561 -0.34 15.15 -5.22
N MET A 562 -0.37 13.84 -5.06
CA MET A 562 -1.51 13.00 -5.42
C MET A 562 -2.59 13.02 -4.32
N ILE A 563 -3.84 12.81 -4.73
CA ILE A 563 -4.97 12.67 -3.81
C ILE A 563 -5.94 11.61 -4.30
N SER A 564 -6.37 10.71 -3.38
CA SER A 564 -7.40 9.69 -3.67
C SER A 564 -8.82 10.25 -3.50
N ASP A 565 -9.82 9.45 -3.92
CA ASP A 565 -11.24 9.75 -3.67
C ASP A 565 -11.51 9.97 -2.18
N LYS A 566 -11.11 9.04 -1.32
CA LYS A 566 -11.36 9.10 0.13
C LYS A 566 -10.70 10.32 0.80
N GLN A 567 -9.53 10.71 0.32
CA GLN A 567 -8.85 11.91 0.81
C GLN A 567 -9.52 13.19 0.29
N LEU A 568 -9.88 13.24 -1.00
CA LEU A 568 -10.55 14.40 -1.60
C LEU A 568 -11.86 14.72 -0.89
N LEU A 569 -12.65 13.71 -0.52
CA LEU A 569 -13.90 13.90 0.23
C LEU A 569 -13.72 14.59 1.59
N LYS A 570 -12.53 14.55 2.19
CA LYS A 570 -12.20 15.20 3.47
C LYS A 570 -11.74 16.66 3.30
N THR A 571 -11.48 17.13 2.08
CA THR A 571 -10.96 18.50 1.84
C THR A 571 -12.04 19.57 2.08
N ASN A 572 -11.61 20.80 2.34
CA ASN A 572 -12.47 21.96 2.51
C ASN A 572 -11.85 23.18 1.81
N ILE A 573 -12.58 24.29 1.70
CA ILE A 573 -12.07 25.56 1.17
C ILE A 573 -11.83 26.55 2.32
N GLU A 574 -10.62 27.08 2.39
CA GLU A 574 -10.26 28.20 3.27
C GLU A 574 -9.46 29.23 2.46
N LYS A 575 -9.92 30.48 2.44
CA LYS A 575 -9.24 31.58 1.73
C LYS A 575 -8.91 31.23 0.25
N GLU A 576 -9.88 30.65 -0.45
CA GLU A 576 -9.77 30.21 -1.85
C GLU A 576 -8.75 29.07 -2.09
N MET A 577 -8.21 28.46 -1.03
CA MET A 577 -7.32 27.31 -1.11
C MET A 577 -8.08 26.03 -0.75
N ILE A 578 -7.74 24.94 -1.42
CA ILE A 578 -8.20 23.59 -1.07
C ILE A 578 -7.34 23.09 0.09
N VAL A 579 -7.96 22.93 1.26
CA VAL A 579 -7.23 22.56 2.49
C VAL A 579 -7.44 21.07 2.78
N THR A 580 -6.32 20.40 3.03
CA THR A 580 -6.25 19.04 3.56
C THR A 580 -5.78 19.08 5.02
N PRO A 581 -5.78 17.98 5.77
CA PRO A 581 -5.24 17.94 7.13
C PRO A 581 -3.80 18.46 7.28
N GLY A 582 -2.95 18.33 6.25
CA GLY A 582 -1.53 18.66 6.34
C GLY A 582 -1.04 19.80 5.44
N ALA A 583 -1.81 20.21 4.43
CA ALA A 583 -1.36 21.22 3.45
C ALA A 583 -2.53 21.96 2.79
N ALA A 584 -2.22 23.03 2.06
CA ALA A 584 -3.19 23.79 1.29
C ALA A 584 -2.74 23.92 -0.17
N TYR A 585 -3.69 23.81 -1.11
CA TYR A 585 -3.43 23.75 -2.55
C TYR A 585 -4.27 24.77 -3.30
N LYS A 586 -3.78 25.27 -4.44
CA LYS A 586 -4.45 26.24 -5.28
C LYS A 586 -5.50 25.63 -6.19
N THR A 587 -5.24 24.40 -6.63
CA THR A 587 -6.08 23.72 -7.63
C THR A 587 -6.07 22.21 -7.47
N VAL A 588 -7.12 21.56 -7.95
CA VAL A 588 -7.15 20.12 -8.20
C VAL A 588 -7.19 19.87 -9.69
N LEU A 589 -6.26 19.02 -10.17
CA LEU A 589 -6.15 18.59 -11.57
C LEU A 589 -6.72 17.17 -11.71
N VAL A 590 -7.72 17.02 -12.53
CA VAL A 590 -8.33 15.76 -12.94
C VAL A 590 -7.88 15.49 -14.39
N SER A 591 -7.09 14.44 -14.60
CA SER A 591 -6.68 14.01 -15.93
C SER A 591 -7.80 13.26 -16.63
N ALA A 592 -7.72 13.13 -17.96
CA ALA A 592 -8.73 12.45 -18.78
C ALA A 592 -9.18 11.14 -18.13
N ALA A 593 -10.47 11.03 -17.91
CA ALA A 593 -11.13 9.90 -17.27
C ALA A 593 -12.45 9.61 -17.97
N GLN A 594 -12.75 8.35 -18.17
CA GLN A 594 -14.06 7.91 -18.63
C GLN A 594 -15.03 7.84 -17.44
N TYR A 595 -14.59 7.21 -16.37
CA TYR A 595 -15.37 6.99 -15.16
C TYR A 595 -14.82 7.77 -13.97
N ILE A 596 -15.74 8.25 -13.12
CA ILE A 596 -15.41 8.83 -11.82
C ILE A 596 -16.48 8.40 -10.79
N PRO A 597 -16.11 8.13 -9.50
CA PRO A 597 -17.13 7.93 -8.48
C PRO A 597 -18.06 9.14 -8.34
N TYR A 598 -19.36 8.88 -8.16
CA TYR A 598 -20.38 9.94 -8.04
C TYR A 598 -19.99 10.97 -6.96
N GLU A 599 -19.64 10.50 -5.77
CA GLU A 599 -19.31 11.34 -4.62
C GLU A 599 -18.06 12.21 -4.88
N THR A 600 -17.14 11.72 -5.69
CA THR A 600 -15.93 12.47 -6.11
C THR A 600 -16.31 13.63 -7.03
N MET A 601 -17.16 13.38 -8.04
CA MET A 601 -17.64 14.46 -8.92
C MET A 601 -18.44 15.51 -8.16
N GLU A 602 -19.36 15.07 -7.30
CA GLU A 602 -20.14 15.97 -6.43
C GLU A 602 -19.21 16.83 -5.56
N LYS A 603 -18.15 16.25 -5.00
CA LYS A 603 -17.15 16.98 -4.22
C LYS A 603 -16.37 18.00 -5.04
N LEU A 604 -15.96 17.67 -6.26
CA LEU A 604 -15.28 18.61 -7.16
C LEU A 604 -16.16 19.82 -7.50
N MET A 605 -17.47 19.57 -7.76
CA MET A 605 -18.44 20.63 -7.98
C MET A 605 -18.61 21.52 -6.74
N ALA A 606 -18.72 20.92 -5.55
CA ALA A 606 -18.84 21.64 -4.28
C ALA A 606 -17.59 22.49 -3.99
N LEU A 607 -16.39 21.98 -4.23
CA LEU A 607 -15.14 22.75 -4.07
C LEU A 607 -15.12 23.96 -5.00
N ALA A 608 -15.56 23.80 -6.26
CA ALA A 608 -15.67 24.92 -7.18
C ALA A 608 -16.74 25.94 -6.72
N ASP A 609 -17.92 25.49 -6.27
CA ASP A 609 -18.97 26.37 -5.74
C ASP A 609 -18.48 27.22 -4.56
N GLU A 610 -17.65 26.67 -3.69
CA GLU A 610 -17.06 27.35 -2.54
C GLU A 610 -15.91 28.29 -2.89
N GLY A 611 -15.29 28.18 -4.08
CA GLY A 611 -14.27 29.12 -4.55
C GLY A 611 -12.99 28.50 -5.12
N ALA A 612 -12.88 27.16 -5.19
CA ALA A 612 -11.73 26.51 -5.78
C ALA A 612 -11.67 26.65 -7.31
N THR A 613 -10.47 26.50 -7.84
CA THR A 613 -10.26 26.19 -9.25
C THR A 613 -10.12 24.68 -9.42
N VAL A 614 -11.03 24.06 -10.17
CA VAL A 614 -10.96 22.65 -10.59
C VAL A 614 -10.56 22.60 -12.06
N VAL A 615 -9.61 21.77 -12.39
CA VAL A 615 -9.02 21.71 -13.74
C VAL A 615 -9.20 20.32 -14.31
N PHE A 616 -9.82 20.23 -15.48
CA PHE A 616 -9.92 19.00 -16.25
C PHE A 616 -8.95 19.05 -17.43
N TYR A 617 -8.08 18.06 -17.52
CA TYR A 617 -7.12 17.89 -18.62
C TYR A 617 -7.61 16.82 -19.58
N LYS A 618 -7.71 17.14 -20.88
CA LYS A 618 -8.16 16.25 -21.97
C LYS A 618 -9.61 15.73 -21.85
N GLY A 619 -10.46 16.35 -21.08
CA GLY A 619 -11.86 16.02 -21.00
C GLY A 619 -12.41 15.92 -19.58
N ILE A 620 -13.74 15.98 -19.49
CA ILE A 620 -14.48 15.78 -18.26
C ILE A 620 -14.94 14.33 -18.22
N PRO A 621 -14.96 13.67 -17.04
CA PRO A 621 -15.52 12.32 -16.90
C PRO A 621 -16.95 12.25 -17.48
N GLN A 622 -17.22 11.20 -18.24
CA GLN A 622 -18.49 11.08 -18.96
C GLN A 622 -19.54 10.29 -18.18
N ASP A 623 -19.12 9.47 -17.23
CA ASP A 623 -20.00 8.56 -16.53
C ASP A 623 -19.51 8.22 -15.12
N MET A 624 -20.41 7.69 -14.30
CA MET A 624 -20.11 7.21 -12.95
C MET A 624 -19.47 5.82 -12.99
N ALA A 625 -18.51 5.58 -12.10
CA ALA A 625 -17.92 4.25 -11.89
C ALA A 625 -18.90 3.30 -11.17
N GLY A 626 -18.83 2.01 -11.46
CA GLY A 626 -19.64 0.95 -10.84
C GLY A 626 -21.09 0.89 -11.30
N MET A 627 -21.89 0.03 -10.66
CA MET A 627 -23.29 -0.17 -10.99
C MET A 627 -24.13 1.02 -10.54
N ILE A 628 -24.96 1.53 -11.46
CA ILE A 628 -25.85 2.67 -11.18
C ILE A 628 -27.16 2.11 -10.62
N LEU A 629 -27.30 2.15 -9.30
CA LEU A 629 -28.47 1.64 -8.59
C LEU A 629 -29.52 2.74 -8.29
N SER A 630 -29.16 4.01 -8.47
CA SER A 630 -30.02 5.16 -8.17
C SER A 630 -30.21 6.02 -9.42
N GLU A 631 -31.46 6.05 -9.92
CA GLU A 631 -31.85 6.97 -11.00
C GLU A 631 -31.69 8.44 -10.61
N GLU A 632 -31.88 8.77 -9.32
CA GLU A 632 -31.67 10.11 -8.78
C GLU A 632 -30.21 10.55 -8.90
N LYS A 633 -29.25 9.68 -8.47
CA LYS A 633 -27.82 9.97 -8.63
C LYS A 633 -27.42 10.10 -10.10
N GLN A 634 -27.96 9.28 -10.97
CA GLN A 634 -27.72 9.36 -12.40
C GLN A 634 -28.22 10.68 -12.99
N ALA A 635 -29.43 11.08 -12.64
CA ALA A 635 -30.01 12.35 -13.09
C ALA A 635 -29.20 13.55 -12.56
N HIS A 636 -28.81 13.52 -11.28
CA HIS A 636 -28.03 14.59 -10.68
C HIS A 636 -26.59 14.66 -11.27
N PHE A 637 -25.95 13.52 -11.54
CA PHE A 637 -24.65 13.52 -12.21
C PHE A 637 -24.72 14.19 -13.58
N LYS A 638 -25.75 13.87 -14.35
CA LYS A 638 -25.99 14.51 -15.66
C LYS A 638 -26.28 16.01 -15.51
N GLU A 639 -27.11 16.39 -14.53
CA GLU A 639 -27.39 17.81 -14.23
C GLU A 639 -26.13 18.60 -13.90
N MET A 640 -25.21 18.01 -13.09
CA MET A 640 -23.91 18.62 -12.80
C MET A 640 -23.09 18.92 -14.07
N LEU A 641 -23.07 17.98 -15.02
CA LEU A 641 -22.33 18.16 -16.28
C LEU A 641 -23.03 19.17 -17.20
N ASP A 642 -24.35 19.09 -17.35
CA ASP A 642 -25.14 19.98 -18.21
C ASP A 642 -25.16 21.44 -17.70
N ALA A 643 -24.91 21.65 -16.41
CA ALA A 643 -24.83 22.99 -15.82
C ALA A 643 -23.52 23.74 -16.13
N LEU A 644 -22.50 23.05 -16.70
CA LEU A 644 -21.21 23.66 -17.01
C LEU A 644 -21.25 24.46 -18.33
N ASP A 645 -21.47 25.75 -18.23
CA ASP A 645 -21.48 26.70 -19.38
C ASP A 645 -20.06 27.20 -19.65
N PHE A 646 -19.35 26.51 -20.53
CA PHE A 646 -17.96 26.79 -20.84
C PHE A 646 -17.79 27.96 -21.83
N HIS A 647 -17.03 28.96 -21.42
CA HIS A 647 -16.62 30.08 -22.25
C HIS A 647 -15.10 30.04 -22.52
N ALA A 648 -14.67 30.43 -23.71
CA ALA A 648 -13.26 30.46 -24.07
C ALA A 648 -12.53 31.60 -23.35
N GLU A 649 -11.46 31.25 -22.63
CA GLU A 649 -10.51 32.18 -22.01
C GLU A 649 -9.11 31.89 -22.61
N GLY A 650 -8.81 32.37 -23.81
CA GLY A 650 -7.59 32.05 -24.53
C GLY A 650 -7.53 30.59 -24.99
N ALA A 651 -6.54 29.83 -24.54
CA ALA A 651 -6.38 28.40 -24.84
C ALA A 651 -7.18 27.49 -23.89
N VAL A 652 -7.88 28.06 -22.91
CA VAL A 652 -8.63 27.33 -21.90
C VAL A 652 -10.13 27.64 -22.05
N LYS A 653 -10.97 26.67 -21.74
CA LYS A 653 -12.42 26.89 -21.58
C LYS A 653 -12.75 26.83 -20.10
N CYS A 654 -13.40 27.86 -19.55
CA CYS A 654 -13.80 27.88 -18.15
C CYS A 654 -15.31 28.08 -18.00
N ALA A 655 -15.90 27.38 -17.04
CA ALA A 655 -17.27 27.55 -16.57
C ALA A 655 -17.22 28.08 -15.13
N ARG A 656 -18.02 29.12 -14.84
CA ARG A 656 -18.13 29.64 -13.49
C ARG A 656 -19.07 28.73 -12.67
N VAL A 657 -18.64 28.32 -11.48
CA VAL A 657 -19.44 27.53 -10.55
C VAL A 657 -19.35 28.23 -9.19
N GLY A 658 -20.47 28.79 -8.74
CA GLY A 658 -20.54 29.57 -7.50
C GLY A 658 -19.45 30.66 -7.42
N LYS A 659 -18.56 30.59 -6.44
CA LYS A 659 -17.46 31.54 -6.22
C LYS A 659 -16.21 31.22 -7.01
N GLY A 660 -16.03 29.94 -7.45
CA GLY A 660 -14.87 29.46 -8.16
C GLY A 660 -15.16 29.16 -9.63
N LYS A 661 -14.39 28.23 -10.19
CA LYS A 661 -14.49 27.88 -11.61
C LYS A 661 -14.02 26.45 -11.89
N ILE A 662 -14.54 25.90 -12.97
CA ILE A 662 -14.06 24.65 -13.58
C ILE A 662 -13.46 25.00 -14.93
N CYS A 663 -12.21 24.61 -15.19
CA CYS A 663 -11.50 24.88 -16.42
C CYS A 663 -11.13 23.59 -17.16
N LEU A 664 -11.13 23.62 -18.47
CA LEU A 664 -10.86 22.51 -19.38
C LEU A 664 -9.89 22.95 -20.47
N SER A 665 -8.85 22.14 -20.73
CA SER A 665 -7.95 22.28 -21.89
C SER A 665 -7.28 20.94 -22.22
N ASP A 666 -6.83 20.82 -23.47
CA ASP A 666 -5.92 19.74 -23.91
C ASP A 666 -4.44 20.12 -23.73
N ASP A 667 -4.17 21.31 -23.21
CA ASP A 667 -2.82 21.79 -22.86
C ASP A 667 -2.73 22.06 -21.36
N ILE A 668 -1.96 21.24 -20.65
CA ILE A 668 -1.78 21.35 -19.20
C ILE A 668 -1.11 22.68 -18.81
N ASN A 669 -0.19 23.19 -19.64
CA ASN A 669 0.50 24.46 -19.36
C ASN A 669 -0.43 25.67 -19.48
N ALA A 670 -1.45 25.58 -20.32
CA ALA A 670 -2.47 26.62 -20.39
C ALA A 670 -3.43 26.57 -19.18
N LEU A 671 -3.56 25.42 -18.52
CA LEU A 671 -4.41 25.24 -17.33
C LEU A 671 -3.72 25.69 -16.04
N MET A 672 -2.41 25.55 -15.95
CA MET A 672 -1.58 25.94 -14.79
C MET A 672 -1.09 27.38 -14.90
#